data_4b2c8322ce9343fc75e126cc7978dd07
#
_entry.id   4b2c8322ce9343fc75e126cc7978dd07
#
_cell.length_a   1.000
_cell.length_b   1.000
_cell.length_c   1.000
_cell.angle_alpha   90.00
_cell.angle_beta   90.00
_cell.angle_gamma   90.00
#
_symmetry.space_group_name_H-M   'P 1'
#
loop_
_entity.id
_entity.type
_entity.pdbx_description
1 polymer ?
#
loop_
_entity_poly.entity_id
_entity_poly.type
_entity_poly.pdbx_seq_one_letter_code
_entity_poly.pdbx_strand_id
1 'polypeptide(L)'
;MKKLCTLLFISNLFILSGFAQTPGVQWQINDRNGVGDGTALATSDSGLILSLGNKLSKIDKHGLLEWKVTPVQTIESFKHIRKGADGNYYAFGQSGNFSNTDFYVLKFTGSGTILWEKTFGGSQREELDDVKETADGGWVLGGATYSGDGDVIPPTNHSYDSTKSEVWLIKVSPLGNKVWTKTFGGSEHEHLNRIIGNQTDGFLIACFSNSTDGDFQGFNAYNSAWLLNLDNAGNVIWKKRQANFNTIQDVLKTQGSGYVLLGDTATFGGFTKSNILMAKIDSEGNSIWQKIHDPHNIDYELDARLFQLQDGSFTFLASTETIDTATHQLLDIDVVLYKTDSNGNLLWQKAYNGSQREYATMRLKNNDNLLVNVVTFSADGDFSTGFNQPGNTENEDVWLIEIDPDGNEIYKQVFGGAGDDYAGIEMLNDQMFLIGASNSFGTVSGDYSLWITKVGPANNIKATAYLDNNSNGIKDADEPFTTRATIYATKQGSTIYSQKLSNGVFILSVDTGNYVVNITNTGYYIPNPSTVNSSFSTYFNTDSISFALQPIPNKQDLQVTLFPLTPARPGFAASYQVQYKNVGTTTISSGKVSLVKDTRLNFITSLPTPASITADTLQWGYSNFAPGQTASLQINFTVAAPPASNFGDTLKLLATIYPVAGDETPADDTAILKQRVVGSYDPNDKTERNGGLITPAFISKGEALLYTIRFQNTGTDTAFGVAVRDTLSNKVDVATLEIISASHLYKLEIEDSILIWQFDNILLPDSTTNEAASHGYIVYRIRPKATVFGGEIIHNTASIYFDFNLPVLTNDASTLVKANLAVLPQGLLSFYGNRQEQKVNLFWKVADINGLKKFNIERSIDGINYTQTGSAFAESSRMNYMFTDLSFTASLVIFYRLALIAGDGSYKYSNVLAFHKEGDNAGALVISPNPVMKQSSISFNALKTGKAELQVLTASGNIISRQAIDLTRGLNVFPLIKNYVLVPGIYFLRIISGEVRKTTSFVIK
;
A
#
# COMPACT_ATOMS: atom_id res chain seq x y z
N MET A 1 -5.91 -17.93 68.49
CA MET A 1 -6.32 -18.79 67.35
C MET A 1 -5.93 -18.03 66.08
N LYS A 2 -4.78 -18.41 65.56
CA LYS A 2 -4.22 -17.80 64.35
C LYS A 2 -4.86 -18.49 63.15
N LYS A 3 -5.52 -17.72 62.24
CA LYS A 3 -5.88 -18.21 60.93
C LYS A 3 -4.82 -17.75 59.94
N LEU A 4 -4.09 -18.73 59.43
CA LEU A 4 -3.15 -18.65 58.36
C LEU A 4 -3.93 -18.41 57.05
N CYS A 5 -3.84 -17.25 56.43
CA CYS A 5 -4.28 -17.04 55.02
C CYS A 5 -3.14 -17.47 54.11
N THR A 6 -3.29 -18.65 53.53
CA THR A 6 -2.47 -19.06 52.40
C THR A 6 -2.98 -18.35 51.14
N LEU A 7 -2.23 -17.35 50.66
CA LEU A 7 -2.47 -16.78 49.34
C LEU A 7 -2.05 -17.83 48.28
N LEU A 8 -3.03 -18.42 47.64
CA LEU A 8 -2.81 -19.13 46.39
C LEU A 8 -2.54 -18.09 45.30
N PHE A 9 -1.30 -17.98 44.86
CA PHE A 9 -0.99 -17.39 43.58
C PHE A 9 -1.50 -18.34 42.48
N ILE A 10 -2.72 -18.10 41.99
CA ILE A 10 -3.15 -18.61 40.71
C ILE A 10 -2.38 -17.81 39.67
N SER A 11 -1.26 -18.37 39.19
CA SER A 11 -0.68 -17.94 37.96
C SER A 11 -1.72 -18.20 36.87
N ASN A 12 -2.44 -17.15 36.48
CA ASN A 12 -3.13 -17.14 35.20
C ASN A 12 -2.06 -17.28 34.13
N LEU A 13 -1.86 -18.53 33.74
CA LEU A 13 -1.24 -18.85 32.48
C LEU A 13 -2.22 -18.34 31.41
N PHE A 14 -2.12 -17.06 31.08
CA PHE A 14 -2.64 -16.59 29.81
C PHE A 14 -1.85 -17.37 28.76
N ILE A 15 -2.43 -18.46 28.29
CA ILE A 15 -2.10 -18.98 26.97
C ILE A 15 -2.45 -17.82 26.04
N LEU A 16 -1.46 -16.98 25.75
CA LEU A 16 -1.44 -16.15 24.59
C LEU A 16 -1.53 -17.13 23.41
N SER A 17 -2.76 -17.43 23.00
CA SER A 17 -3.01 -17.88 21.65
C SER A 17 -2.56 -16.74 20.74
N GLY A 18 -1.24 -16.64 20.54
CA GLY A 18 -0.75 -15.89 19.43
C GLY A 18 -1.47 -16.48 18.22
N PHE A 19 -2.31 -15.66 17.57
CA PHE A 19 -3.01 -16.06 16.37
C PHE A 19 -1.94 -16.57 15.41
N ALA A 20 -1.87 -17.89 15.27
CA ALA A 20 -1.07 -18.51 14.24
C ALA A 20 -1.70 -18.00 12.94
N GLN A 21 -0.96 -17.20 12.16
CA GLN A 21 -1.43 -16.74 10.86
C GLN A 21 -1.85 -17.99 10.09
N THR A 22 -3.12 -18.05 9.71
CA THR A 22 -3.65 -19.16 8.90
C THR A 22 -2.80 -19.25 7.64
N PRO A 23 -2.21 -20.41 7.31
CA PRO A 23 -1.46 -20.54 6.07
C PRO A 23 -2.29 -20.06 4.90
N GLY A 24 -1.68 -19.25 4.02
CA GLY A 24 -2.36 -18.65 2.88
C GLY A 24 -2.91 -17.24 3.10
N VAL A 25 -3.06 -16.75 4.31
CA VAL A 25 -3.39 -15.34 4.59
C VAL A 25 -2.12 -14.50 4.46
N GLN A 26 -2.11 -13.56 3.52
CA GLN A 26 -1.01 -12.61 3.34
C GLN A 26 -1.19 -11.40 4.27
N TRP A 27 -2.38 -10.81 4.29
CA TRP A 27 -2.81 -9.79 5.24
C TRP A 27 -4.34 -9.79 5.36
N GLN A 28 -4.83 -9.15 6.41
CA GLN A 28 -6.25 -9.09 6.74
C GLN A 28 -6.60 -7.71 7.29
N ILE A 29 -7.76 -7.20 6.92
CA ILE A 29 -8.35 -5.95 7.42
C ILE A 29 -9.69 -6.30 8.06
N ASN A 30 -9.94 -5.74 9.24
CA ASN A 30 -11.23 -5.75 9.90
C ASN A 30 -11.61 -4.31 10.22
N ASP A 31 -12.70 -3.79 9.64
CA ASP A 31 -13.18 -2.42 9.88
C ASP A 31 -14.63 -2.46 10.36
N ARG A 32 -14.87 -2.05 11.60
CA ARG A 32 -16.21 -2.00 12.20
C ARG A 32 -17.15 -0.96 11.59
N ASN A 33 -16.61 0.03 10.92
CA ASN A 33 -17.41 1.11 10.31
C ASN A 33 -17.87 0.78 8.88
N GLY A 34 -17.51 -0.39 8.36
CA GLY A 34 -17.86 -0.87 7.05
C GLY A 34 -18.84 -2.04 7.14
N VAL A 35 -20.07 -1.91 6.69
CA VAL A 35 -20.98 -3.04 6.47
C VAL A 35 -20.72 -3.58 5.07
N GLY A 36 -20.52 -4.88 4.96
CA GLY A 36 -19.81 -5.52 3.87
C GLY A 36 -20.55 -5.98 2.63
N ASP A 37 -21.53 -5.27 2.07
CA ASP A 37 -22.13 -5.62 0.76
C ASP A 37 -21.58 -4.79 -0.41
N GLY A 38 -20.26 -4.61 -0.44
CA GLY A 38 -19.59 -3.79 -1.43
C GLY A 38 -19.07 -4.55 -2.64
N THR A 39 -19.19 -3.95 -3.84
CA THR A 39 -18.45 -4.43 -5.01
C THR A 39 -16.98 -4.06 -4.92
N ALA A 40 -16.11 -4.89 -5.50
CA ALA A 40 -14.68 -4.66 -5.50
C ALA A 40 -14.05 -4.95 -6.86
N LEU A 41 -12.84 -4.46 -7.07
CA LEU A 41 -12.02 -4.72 -8.24
C LEU A 41 -10.55 -4.81 -7.85
N ALA A 42 -9.92 -5.96 -8.06
CA ALA A 42 -8.50 -6.12 -7.90
C ALA A 42 -7.73 -5.30 -8.96
N THR A 43 -6.62 -4.66 -8.56
CA THR A 43 -5.85 -3.75 -9.41
C THR A 43 -4.49 -4.33 -9.77
N SER A 44 -3.92 -3.87 -10.90
CA SER A 44 -2.66 -4.41 -11.45
C SER A 44 -1.42 -4.15 -10.58
N ASP A 45 -1.52 -3.25 -9.60
CA ASP A 45 -0.51 -2.98 -8.57
C ASP A 45 -0.67 -3.88 -7.33
N SER A 46 -1.47 -4.93 -7.45
CA SER A 46 -1.76 -5.90 -6.39
C SER A 46 -2.58 -5.35 -5.22
N GLY A 47 -3.20 -4.22 -5.41
CA GLY A 47 -4.16 -3.60 -4.49
C GLY A 47 -5.60 -3.93 -4.87
N LEU A 48 -6.55 -3.24 -4.21
CA LEU A 48 -7.98 -3.43 -4.37
C LEU A 48 -8.71 -2.09 -4.33
N ILE A 49 -9.59 -1.84 -5.31
CA ILE A 49 -10.60 -0.78 -5.23
C ILE A 49 -11.89 -1.42 -4.76
N LEU A 50 -12.54 -0.83 -3.76
CA LEU A 50 -13.77 -1.37 -3.17
C LEU A 50 -14.76 -0.25 -2.83
N SER A 51 -16.03 -0.60 -2.83
CA SER A 51 -17.09 0.27 -2.30
C SER A 51 -17.37 -0.07 -0.84
N LEU A 52 -17.50 0.95 -0.01
CA LEU A 52 -17.90 0.86 1.39
C LEU A 52 -19.11 1.77 1.59
N GLY A 53 -20.29 1.18 1.58
CA GLY A 53 -21.54 1.94 1.48
C GLY A 53 -21.51 2.86 0.26
N ASN A 54 -21.61 4.16 0.49
CA ASN A 54 -21.64 5.17 -0.57
C ASN A 54 -20.26 5.76 -0.94
N LYS A 55 -19.16 5.15 -0.53
CA LYS A 55 -17.79 5.64 -0.77
C LYS A 55 -16.97 4.60 -1.52
N LEU A 56 -15.99 5.08 -2.27
CA LEU A 56 -14.96 4.23 -2.87
C LEU A 56 -13.65 4.40 -2.11
N SER A 57 -12.94 3.31 -1.96
CA SER A 57 -11.64 3.27 -1.30
C SER A 57 -10.66 2.45 -2.12
N LYS A 58 -9.38 2.78 -2.08
CA LYS A 58 -8.32 1.93 -2.61
C LYS A 58 -7.34 1.56 -1.51
N ILE A 59 -7.00 0.29 -1.44
CA ILE A 59 -5.96 -0.25 -0.59
C ILE A 59 -4.80 -0.75 -1.46
N ASP A 60 -3.59 -0.64 -0.93
CA ASP A 60 -2.40 -1.15 -1.59
C ASP A 60 -2.22 -2.67 -1.39
N LYS A 61 -1.14 -3.22 -1.93
CA LYS A 61 -0.81 -4.65 -1.83
C LYS A 61 -0.56 -5.15 -0.40
N HIS A 62 -0.38 -4.25 0.58
CA HIS A 62 -0.19 -4.56 2.00
C HIS A 62 -1.48 -4.36 2.82
N GLY A 63 -2.59 -4.00 2.18
CA GLY A 63 -3.84 -3.70 2.86
C GLY A 63 -3.93 -2.28 3.44
N LEU A 64 -2.99 -1.40 3.12
CA LEU A 64 -2.99 -0.02 3.60
C LEU A 64 -3.82 0.89 2.68
N LEU A 65 -4.62 1.75 3.28
CA LEU A 65 -5.49 2.65 2.55
C LEU A 65 -4.71 3.72 1.80
N GLU A 66 -4.84 3.78 0.48
CA GLU A 66 -4.21 4.80 -0.36
C GLU A 66 -5.07 6.05 -0.49
N TRP A 67 -6.38 5.87 -0.76
CA TRP A 67 -7.31 6.98 -0.90
C TRP A 67 -8.75 6.56 -0.62
N LYS A 68 -9.58 7.54 -0.25
CA LYS A 68 -11.05 7.46 -0.20
C LYS A 68 -11.65 8.53 -1.08
N VAL A 69 -12.70 8.18 -1.81
CA VAL A 69 -13.49 9.07 -2.65
C VAL A 69 -14.93 9.06 -2.17
N THR A 70 -15.47 10.25 -1.95
CA THR A 70 -16.88 10.42 -1.63
C THR A 70 -17.54 11.10 -2.82
N PRO A 71 -18.51 10.48 -3.49
CA PRO A 71 -19.33 11.11 -4.52
C PRO A 71 -20.02 12.38 -4.01
N VAL A 72 -20.31 13.31 -4.90
CA VAL A 72 -21.10 14.51 -4.58
C VAL A 72 -22.59 14.15 -4.45
N GLN A 73 -23.03 13.21 -5.28
CA GLN A 73 -24.40 12.72 -5.24
C GLN A 73 -24.62 11.73 -4.08
N THR A 74 -25.84 11.67 -3.57
CA THR A 74 -26.23 10.63 -2.62
C THR A 74 -26.34 9.30 -3.37
N ILE A 75 -25.51 8.34 -3.02
CA ILE A 75 -25.48 7.01 -3.62
C ILE A 75 -26.14 6.03 -2.66
N GLU A 76 -27.06 5.21 -3.16
CA GLU A 76 -27.62 4.10 -2.41
C GLU A 76 -26.61 2.95 -2.31
N SER A 77 -26.12 2.50 -3.47
CA SER A 77 -25.12 1.43 -3.56
C SER A 77 -24.35 1.49 -4.88
N PHE A 78 -23.12 0.98 -4.85
CA PHE A 78 -22.37 0.63 -6.05
C PHE A 78 -22.59 -0.85 -6.36
N LYS A 79 -22.89 -1.15 -7.61
CA LYS A 79 -23.11 -2.52 -8.12
C LYS A 79 -21.89 -3.07 -8.85
N HIS A 80 -21.17 -2.21 -9.57
CA HIS A 80 -20.03 -2.64 -10.38
C HIS A 80 -18.90 -1.63 -10.30
N ILE A 81 -17.67 -2.13 -10.24
CA ILE A 81 -16.45 -1.35 -10.47
C ILE A 81 -15.72 -1.99 -11.65
N ARG A 82 -15.31 -1.20 -12.64
CA ARG A 82 -14.63 -1.67 -13.86
C ARG A 82 -13.46 -0.76 -14.21
N LYS A 83 -12.43 -1.33 -14.81
CA LYS A 83 -11.36 -0.57 -15.44
C LYS A 83 -11.68 -0.43 -16.93
N GLY A 84 -11.78 0.79 -17.44
CA GLY A 84 -12.03 1.05 -18.84
C GLY A 84 -10.78 0.90 -19.71
N ALA A 85 -10.96 0.74 -21.02
CA ALA A 85 -9.90 0.66 -22.02
C ALA A 85 -9.02 1.92 -22.04
N ASP A 86 -9.53 3.07 -21.58
CA ASP A 86 -8.80 4.33 -21.43
C ASP A 86 -7.87 4.37 -20.20
N GLY A 87 -7.83 3.29 -19.42
CA GLY A 87 -7.01 3.14 -18.22
C GLY A 87 -7.59 3.76 -16.96
N ASN A 88 -8.71 4.51 -17.05
CA ASN A 88 -9.43 5.02 -15.89
C ASN A 88 -10.39 3.97 -15.32
N TYR A 89 -10.90 4.26 -14.13
CA TYR A 89 -11.86 3.41 -13.44
C TYR A 89 -13.24 4.01 -13.49
N TYR A 90 -14.22 3.13 -13.51
CA TYR A 90 -15.64 3.46 -13.52
C TYR A 90 -16.34 2.69 -12.40
N ALA A 91 -17.13 3.38 -11.61
CA ALA A 91 -18.05 2.78 -10.65
C ALA A 91 -19.47 3.06 -11.07
N PHE A 92 -20.27 2.02 -11.06
CA PHE A 92 -21.68 2.06 -11.48
C PHE A 92 -22.54 1.65 -10.30
N GLY A 93 -23.68 2.29 -10.14
CA GLY A 93 -24.58 2.03 -9.03
C GLY A 93 -25.91 2.76 -9.18
N GLN A 94 -26.51 3.02 -8.03
CA GLN A 94 -27.79 3.71 -7.93
C GLN A 94 -27.65 4.93 -7.04
N SER A 95 -28.15 6.08 -7.52
CA SER A 95 -28.26 7.33 -6.75
C SER A 95 -29.69 7.55 -6.31
N GLY A 96 -29.89 8.29 -5.23
CA GLY A 96 -31.23 8.60 -4.71
C GLY A 96 -31.52 7.90 -3.38
N ASN A 97 -32.77 7.58 -3.16
CA ASN A 97 -33.24 6.83 -2.00
C ASN A 97 -34.10 5.64 -2.46
N PHE A 98 -34.38 4.70 -1.57
CA PHE A 98 -35.05 3.42 -1.82
C PHE A 98 -36.32 3.49 -2.71
N SER A 99 -37.01 4.63 -2.75
CA SER A 99 -38.24 4.79 -3.50
C SER A 99 -38.09 5.49 -4.85
N ASN A 100 -36.94 6.10 -5.11
CA ASN A 100 -36.64 6.80 -6.37
C ASN A 100 -35.13 6.81 -6.59
N THR A 101 -34.61 5.83 -7.31
CA THR A 101 -33.22 5.68 -7.65
C THR A 101 -32.99 5.84 -9.14
N ASP A 102 -31.87 6.47 -9.50
CA ASP A 102 -31.38 6.61 -10.88
C ASP A 102 -30.13 5.77 -11.09
N PHE A 103 -29.83 5.36 -12.32
CA PHE A 103 -28.51 4.84 -12.67
C PHE A 103 -27.46 5.89 -12.41
N TYR A 104 -26.39 5.50 -11.76
CA TYR A 104 -25.28 6.36 -11.42
C TYR A 104 -23.96 5.84 -12.01
N VAL A 105 -23.17 6.77 -12.56
CA VAL A 105 -21.83 6.47 -13.11
C VAL A 105 -20.84 7.49 -12.60
N LEU A 106 -19.76 6.99 -12.03
CA LEU A 106 -18.60 7.76 -11.58
C LEU A 106 -17.36 7.32 -12.36
N LYS A 107 -16.67 8.26 -13.01
CA LYS A 107 -15.36 8.05 -13.63
C LYS A 107 -14.28 8.68 -12.79
N PHE A 108 -13.22 7.93 -12.51
CA PHE A 108 -12.10 8.40 -11.68
C PHE A 108 -10.76 7.78 -12.12
N THR A 109 -9.66 8.43 -11.72
CA THR A 109 -8.30 7.95 -11.98
C THR A 109 -7.86 6.88 -10.98
N GLY A 110 -6.77 6.15 -11.25
CA GLY A 110 -6.16 5.22 -10.29
C GLY A 110 -5.71 5.87 -8.97
N SER A 111 -5.53 7.20 -8.95
CA SER A 111 -5.23 7.99 -7.75
C SER A 111 -6.46 8.50 -7.00
N GLY A 112 -7.68 8.09 -7.39
CA GLY A 112 -8.92 8.50 -6.75
C GLY A 112 -9.43 9.88 -7.16
N THR A 113 -8.87 10.52 -8.18
CA THR A 113 -9.38 11.81 -8.66
C THR A 113 -10.64 11.61 -9.48
N ILE A 114 -11.77 12.18 -9.05
CA ILE A 114 -13.01 12.18 -9.82
C ILE A 114 -12.82 12.99 -11.09
N LEU A 115 -13.11 12.39 -12.23
CA LEU A 115 -13.10 13.05 -13.54
C LEU A 115 -14.46 13.60 -13.89
N TRP A 116 -15.50 12.82 -13.66
CA TRP A 116 -16.90 13.22 -13.75
C TRP A 116 -17.80 12.18 -13.06
N GLU A 117 -19.00 12.61 -12.70
CA GLU A 117 -20.11 11.78 -12.24
C GLU A 117 -21.41 12.18 -12.92
N LYS A 118 -22.29 11.21 -13.18
CA LYS A 118 -23.55 11.38 -13.89
C LYS A 118 -24.63 10.47 -13.33
N THR A 119 -25.84 10.98 -13.35
CA THR A 119 -27.08 10.23 -13.10
C THR A 119 -27.93 10.15 -14.37
N PHE A 120 -28.62 9.06 -14.54
CA PHE A 120 -29.57 8.83 -15.66
C PHE A 120 -30.80 8.14 -15.11
N GLY A 121 -31.97 8.67 -15.38
CA GLY A 121 -33.24 8.13 -14.92
C GLY A 121 -34.44 9.03 -15.24
N GLY A 122 -35.55 8.75 -14.57
CA GLY A 122 -36.77 9.49 -14.71
C GLY A 122 -37.41 9.88 -13.37
N SER A 123 -38.72 9.95 -13.31
CA SER A 123 -39.42 10.36 -12.08
C SER A 123 -39.74 9.22 -11.11
N GLN A 124 -39.43 7.96 -11.48
CA GLN A 124 -39.67 6.77 -10.68
C GLN A 124 -38.32 6.05 -10.42
N ARG A 125 -38.38 4.82 -9.97
CA ARG A 125 -37.21 3.98 -9.64
C ARG A 125 -36.58 3.36 -10.89
N GLU A 126 -35.26 3.42 -10.99
CA GLU A 126 -34.42 2.63 -11.88
C GLU A 126 -33.52 1.72 -11.10
N GLU A 127 -33.39 0.46 -11.52
CA GLU A 127 -32.52 -0.57 -10.91
C GLU A 127 -31.47 -1.00 -11.91
N LEU A 128 -30.18 -0.77 -11.58
CA LEU A 128 -29.06 -1.17 -12.43
C LEU A 128 -28.72 -2.63 -12.17
N ASP A 129 -28.67 -3.45 -13.23
CA ASP A 129 -28.33 -4.87 -13.14
C ASP A 129 -26.97 -5.18 -13.74
N ASP A 130 -26.67 -4.73 -14.96
CA ASP A 130 -25.41 -5.06 -15.64
C ASP A 130 -24.89 -3.91 -16.50
N VAL A 131 -23.57 -3.94 -16.74
CA VAL A 131 -22.86 -2.91 -17.52
C VAL A 131 -21.86 -3.55 -18.49
N LYS A 132 -21.76 -2.96 -19.70
CA LYS A 132 -20.84 -3.43 -20.73
C LYS A 132 -20.08 -2.30 -21.37
N GLU A 133 -18.75 -2.39 -21.39
CA GLU A 133 -17.90 -1.45 -22.13
C GLU A 133 -18.08 -1.66 -23.64
N THR A 134 -18.12 -0.54 -24.37
CA THR A 134 -18.27 -0.51 -25.81
C THR A 134 -16.93 -0.25 -26.51
N ALA A 135 -16.82 -0.63 -27.80
CA ALA A 135 -15.58 -0.50 -28.57
C ALA A 135 -15.07 0.96 -28.67
N ASP A 136 -15.95 1.94 -28.53
CA ASP A 136 -15.63 3.37 -28.51
C ASP A 136 -15.19 3.89 -27.13
N GLY A 137 -15.04 3.01 -26.16
CA GLY A 137 -14.64 3.32 -24.76
C GLY A 137 -15.78 3.92 -23.92
N GLY A 138 -17.02 3.91 -24.43
CA GLY A 138 -18.23 4.22 -23.65
C GLY A 138 -18.75 2.98 -22.94
N TRP A 139 -19.98 3.09 -22.42
CA TRP A 139 -20.62 2.01 -21.65
C TRP A 139 -22.10 1.89 -22.03
N VAL A 140 -22.61 0.66 -22.10
CA VAL A 140 -24.04 0.39 -22.04
C VAL A 140 -24.35 -0.06 -20.63
N LEU A 141 -25.29 0.62 -20.01
CA LEU A 141 -25.88 0.30 -18.73
C LEU A 141 -27.27 -0.29 -19.00
N GLY A 142 -27.64 -1.29 -18.25
CA GLY A 142 -28.96 -1.91 -18.37
C GLY A 142 -29.51 -2.37 -17.04
N GLY A 143 -30.82 -2.42 -16.98
CA GLY A 143 -31.57 -2.84 -15.80
C GLY A 143 -33.05 -2.64 -15.96
N ALA A 144 -33.74 -2.43 -14.86
CA ALA A 144 -35.18 -2.19 -14.85
C ALA A 144 -35.52 -0.70 -14.66
N THR A 145 -36.58 -0.22 -15.30
CA THR A 145 -37.10 1.11 -15.07
C THR A 145 -38.59 1.04 -14.77
N TYR A 146 -39.05 1.92 -13.89
CA TYR A 146 -40.49 2.20 -13.62
C TYR A 146 -40.86 3.59 -14.09
N SER A 147 -39.97 4.28 -14.83
CA SER A 147 -40.21 5.65 -15.33
C SER A 147 -40.69 5.66 -16.77
N GLY A 148 -41.49 6.68 -17.10
CA GLY A 148 -41.90 6.98 -18.47
C GLY A 148 -41.47 8.36 -18.94
N ASP A 149 -40.47 8.96 -18.30
CA ASP A 149 -40.01 10.31 -18.56
C ASP A 149 -38.49 10.46 -18.32
N GLY A 150 -37.99 11.69 -18.36
CA GLY A 150 -36.58 11.98 -18.12
C GLY A 150 -35.64 11.43 -19.21
N ASP A 151 -34.70 10.57 -18.82
CA ASP A 151 -33.82 9.88 -19.77
C ASP A 151 -34.47 8.63 -20.37
N VAL A 152 -35.54 8.14 -19.77
CA VAL A 152 -36.28 6.97 -20.22
C VAL A 152 -37.24 7.40 -21.34
N ILE A 153 -37.25 6.67 -22.44
CA ILE A 153 -38.24 6.81 -23.52
C ILE A 153 -39.21 5.66 -23.37
N PRO A 154 -40.47 5.92 -22.98
CA PRO A 154 -41.44 4.85 -22.80
C PRO A 154 -41.70 4.13 -24.13
N PRO A 155 -41.94 2.82 -24.10
CA PRO A 155 -42.29 2.08 -25.30
C PRO A 155 -43.59 2.60 -25.90
N THR A 156 -43.71 2.46 -27.23
CA THR A 156 -44.91 2.93 -27.99
C THR A 156 -45.88 1.79 -28.40
N ASN A 157 -45.49 0.57 -28.08
CA ASN A 157 -46.18 -0.64 -28.51
C ASN A 157 -47.16 -1.22 -27.45
N HIS A 158 -47.21 -0.62 -26.25
CA HIS A 158 -48.16 -0.90 -25.18
C HIS A 158 -48.33 0.35 -24.30
N SER A 159 -49.28 0.29 -23.34
CA SER A 159 -49.54 1.39 -22.41
C SER A 159 -48.53 1.34 -21.25
N TYR A 160 -47.85 2.44 -21.03
CA TYR A 160 -46.93 2.60 -19.87
C TYR A 160 -47.70 2.51 -18.53
N ASP A 161 -47.20 1.72 -17.60
CA ASP A 161 -47.69 1.57 -16.22
C ASP A 161 -46.52 1.66 -15.23
N SER A 162 -46.49 2.72 -14.42
CA SER A 162 -45.41 2.95 -13.42
C SER A 162 -45.36 1.93 -12.28
N THR A 163 -46.29 0.97 -12.24
CA THR A 163 -46.24 -0.15 -11.27
C THR A 163 -45.55 -1.38 -11.84
N LYS A 164 -45.16 -1.37 -13.11
CA LYS A 164 -44.52 -2.46 -13.84
C LYS A 164 -43.13 -2.07 -14.28
N SER A 165 -42.20 -3.00 -14.18
CA SER A 165 -40.81 -2.78 -14.61
C SER A 165 -40.64 -3.08 -16.09
N GLU A 166 -39.81 -2.28 -16.76
CA GLU A 166 -39.43 -2.48 -18.15
C GLU A 166 -37.89 -2.64 -18.22
N VAL A 167 -37.39 -3.42 -19.17
CA VAL A 167 -35.93 -3.45 -19.43
C VAL A 167 -35.50 -2.12 -20.04
N TRP A 168 -34.61 -1.43 -19.39
CA TRP A 168 -34.07 -0.16 -19.84
C TRP A 168 -32.56 -0.27 -20.12
N LEU A 169 -32.16 0.21 -21.30
CA LEU A 169 -30.76 0.32 -21.73
C LEU A 169 -30.43 1.76 -22.05
N ILE A 170 -29.26 2.20 -21.59
CA ILE A 170 -28.72 3.51 -21.95
C ILE A 170 -27.24 3.37 -22.33
N LYS A 171 -26.87 3.94 -23.50
CA LYS A 171 -25.45 4.06 -23.89
C LYS A 171 -24.91 5.42 -23.49
N VAL A 172 -23.77 5.43 -22.81
CA VAL A 172 -23.02 6.62 -22.39
C VAL A 172 -21.67 6.66 -23.09
N SER A 173 -21.28 7.84 -23.56
CA SER A 173 -19.96 8.05 -24.17
C SER A 173 -18.84 8.04 -23.11
N PRO A 174 -17.54 7.96 -23.50
CA PRO A 174 -16.42 8.10 -22.57
C PRO A 174 -16.38 9.40 -21.75
N LEU A 175 -17.10 10.44 -22.22
CA LEU A 175 -17.26 11.73 -21.55
C LEU A 175 -18.50 11.82 -20.65
N GLY A 176 -19.26 10.73 -20.48
CA GLY A 176 -20.45 10.66 -19.65
C GLY A 176 -21.69 11.27 -20.30
N ASN A 177 -21.73 11.47 -21.62
CA ASN A 177 -22.91 11.98 -22.30
C ASN A 177 -23.77 10.83 -22.81
N LYS A 178 -25.09 10.94 -22.62
CA LYS A 178 -26.06 10.03 -23.20
C LYS A 178 -25.93 10.00 -24.72
N VAL A 179 -25.74 8.81 -25.29
CA VAL A 179 -25.66 8.58 -26.74
C VAL A 179 -27.01 8.13 -27.28
N TRP A 180 -27.58 7.10 -26.69
CA TRP A 180 -28.93 6.61 -26.96
C TRP A 180 -29.54 5.96 -25.72
N THR A 181 -30.87 5.82 -25.74
CA THR A 181 -31.65 5.10 -24.73
C THR A 181 -32.67 4.21 -25.43
N LYS A 182 -32.96 3.06 -24.85
CA LYS A 182 -33.96 2.08 -25.36
C LYS A 182 -34.67 1.44 -24.20
N THR A 183 -35.96 1.25 -24.37
CA THR A 183 -36.86 0.56 -23.42
C THR A 183 -37.54 -0.61 -24.14
N PHE A 184 -37.59 -1.76 -23.49
CA PHE A 184 -38.23 -2.96 -23.99
C PHE A 184 -39.20 -3.49 -22.92
N GLY A 185 -40.46 -3.67 -23.27
CA GLY A 185 -41.47 -4.11 -22.32
C GLY A 185 -42.76 -4.53 -22.89
N GLY A 186 -43.73 -4.82 -22.01
CA GLY A 186 -45.12 -5.14 -22.25
C GLY A 186 -46.03 -4.75 -21.10
N SER A 187 -47.17 -5.43 -20.92
CA SER A 187 -48.17 -5.08 -19.90
C SER A 187 -47.81 -5.59 -18.48
N GLU A 188 -46.75 -6.38 -18.31
CA GLU A 188 -46.35 -6.96 -17.06
C GLU A 188 -44.87 -6.61 -16.75
N HIS A 189 -44.22 -7.34 -15.82
CA HIS A 189 -42.83 -7.06 -15.40
C HIS A 189 -41.81 -7.69 -16.32
N GLU A 190 -40.75 -6.93 -16.63
CA GLU A 190 -39.53 -7.33 -17.29
C GLU A 190 -38.32 -7.05 -16.45
N HIS A 191 -37.33 -7.93 -16.52
CA HIS A 191 -36.04 -7.76 -15.85
C HIS A 191 -34.88 -8.15 -16.76
N LEU A 192 -33.79 -7.40 -16.66
CA LEU A 192 -32.53 -7.70 -17.30
C LEU A 192 -31.73 -8.71 -16.46
N ASN A 193 -31.11 -9.70 -17.10
CA ASN A 193 -30.19 -10.61 -16.43
C ASN A 193 -28.74 -10.32 -16.85
N ARG A 194 -28.51 -10.13 -18.18
CA ARG A 194 -27.12 -9.99 -18.68
C ARG A 194 -27.04 -9.11 -19.91
N ILE A 195 -25.88 -8.42 -20.03
CA ILE A 195 -25.44 -7.72 -21.24
C ILE A 195 -24.06 -8.26 -21.65
N ILE A 196 -23.93 -8.83 -22.82
CA ILE A 196 -22.65 -9.24 -23.39
C ILE A 196 -22.42 -8.61 -24.76
N GLY A 197 -21.15 -8.53 -25.22
CA GLY A 197 -20.86 -8.14 -26.59
C GLY A 197 -21.28 -9.23 -27.57
N ASN A 198 -21.99 -8.87 -28.64
CA ASN A 198 -22.36 -9.83 -29.69
C ASN A 198 -21.20 -10.06 -30.69
N GLN A 199 -21.49 -10.71 -31.81
CA GLN A 199 -20.51 -11.06 -32.85
C GLN A 199 -20.10 -9.85 -33.72
N THR A 200 -20.88 -8.76 -33.73
CA THR A 200 -20.79 -7.63 -34.68
C THR A 200 -20.69 -6.28 -33.99
N ASP A 201 -19.91 -6.19 -32.90
CA ASP A 201 -19.69 -4.97 -32.09
C ASP A 201 -20.96 -4.34 -31.50
N GLY A 202 -22.06 -5.06 -31.44
CA GLY A 202 -23.27 -4.70 -30.71
C GLY A 202 -23.43 -5.51 -29.42
N PHE A 203 -24.69 -5.77 -29.02
CA PHE A 203 -24.98 -6.33 -27.69
C PHE A 203 -25.97 -7.49 -27.82
N LEU A 204 -25.76 -8.53 -27.02
CA LEU A 204 -26.75 -9.55 -26.74
C LEU A 204 -27.25 -9.36 -25.31
N ILE A 205 -28.54 -9.20 -25.17
CA ILE A 205 -29.24 -8.96 -23.93
C ILE A 205 -30.02 -10.23 -23.56
N ALA A 206 -29.82 -10.75 -22.37
CA ALA A 206 -30.69 -11.78 -21.79
C ALA A 206 -31.60 -11.13 -20.77
N CYS A 207 -32.89 -11.38 -20.90
CA CYS A 207 -33.89 -10.85 -19.98
C CYS A 207 -35.00 -11.89 -19.79
N PHE A 208 -35.84 -11.71 -18.79
CA PHE A 208 -37.08 -12.42 -18.70
C PHE A 208 -38.29 -11.44 -18.73
N SER A 209 -39.41 -11.93 -19.17
CA SER A 209 -40.63 -11.17 -19.28
C SER A 209 -41.82 -11.99 -18.82
N ASN A 210 -42.73 -11.32 -18.11
CA ASN A 210 -44.05 -11.84 -17.77
C ASN A 210 -45.15 -11.38 -18.75
N SER A 211 -44.75 -10.54 -19.71
CA SER A 211 -45.68 -9.97 -20.70
C SER A 211 -45.99 -10.92 -21.85
N THR A 212 -47.21 -10.84 -22.39
CA THR A 212 -47.64 -11.54 -23.58
C THR A 212 -47.90 -10.60 -24.77
N ASP A 213 -47.60 -9.34 -24.61
CA ASP A 213 -47.78 -8.26 -25.57
C ASP A 213 -46.52 -7.37 -25.70
N GLY A 214 -46.65 -6.18 -26.29
CA GLY A 214 -45.54 -5.25 -26.45
C GLY A 214 -44.41 -5.82 -27.26
N ASP A 215 -43.18 -5.75 -26.68
CA ASP A 215 -41.98 -6.31 -27.29
C ASP A 215 -41.89 -7.83 -27.17
N PHE A 216 -42.67 -8.44 -26.28
CA PHE A 216 -42.64 -9.87 -25.94
C PHE A 216 -43.84 -10.66 -26.39
N GLN A 217 -44.59 -10.13 -27.38
CA GLN A 217 -45.80 -10.74 -27.90
C GLN A 217 -45.60 -12.12 -28.51
N GLY A 218 -46.64 -12.96 -28.44
CA GLY A 218 -46.71 -14.25 -29.16
C GLY A 218 -46.72 -15.49 -28.29
N PHE A 219 -46.74 -15.39 -26.94
CA PHE A 219 -46.87 -16.55 -26.05
C PHE A 219 -47.69 -16.22 -24.81
N ASN A 220 -48.52 -17.15 -24.39
CA ASN A 220 -49.42 -17.05 -23.24
C ASN A 220 -48.80 -17.68 -21.96
N ALA A 221 -47.55 -17.42 -21.64
CA ALA A 221 -46.89 -18.01 -20.47
C ALA A 221 -46.21 -16.94 -19.66
N TYR A 222 -46.44 -16.90 -18.35
CA TYR A 222 -45.66 -16.16 -17.37
C TYR A 222 -44.24 -16.74 -17.31
N ASN A 223 -43.26 -15.90 -17.01
CA ASN A 223 -41.83 -16.20 -16.89
C ASN A 223 -41.28 -16.82 -18.18
N SER A 224 -40.93 -16.02 -19.13
CA SER A 224 -40.32 -16.40 -20.39
C SER A 224 -38.96 -15.75 -20.57
N ALA A 225 -37.94 -16.54 -20.79
CA ALA A 225 -36.60 -16.05 -21.10
C ALA A 225 -36.48 -15.60 -22.57
N TRP A 226 -35.95 -14.41 -22.76
CA TRP A 226 -35.76 -13.78 -24.05
C TRP A 226 -34.32 -13.36 -24.29
N LEU A 227 -33.91 -13.40 -25.54
CA LEU A 227 -32.68 -12.80 -26.04
C LEU A 227 -33.00 -11.73 -27.06
N LEU A 228 -32.36 -10.56 -26.86
CA LEU A 228 -32.40 -9.44 -27.79
C LEU A 228 -31.00 -9.20 -28.32
N ASN A 229 -30.82 -9.32 -29.64
CA ASN A 229 -29.56 -8.98 -30.29
C ASN A 229 -29.66 -7.59 -30.87
N LEU A 230 -28.82 -6.67 -30.43
CA LEU A 230 -28.83 -5.26 -30.79
C LEU A 230 -27.58 -4.90 -31.57
N ASP A 231 -27.69 -3.94 -32.50
CA ASP A 231 -26.53 -3.28 -33.08
C ASP A 231 -25.91 -2.26 -32.11
N ASN A 232 -24.80 -1.62 -32.46
CA ASN A 232 -24.11 -0.64 -31.62
C ASN A 232 -24.92 0.66 -31.41
N ALA A 233 -25.98 0.90 -32.26
CA ALA A 233 -26.92 2.00 -32.10
C ALA A 233 -28.15 1.62 -31.24
N GLY A 234 -28.16 0.40 -30.71
CA GLY A 234 -29.28 -0.10 -29.88
C GLY A 234 -30.51 -0.53 -30.66
N ASN A 235 -30.40 -0.69 -31.99
CA ASN A 235 -31.54 -1.19 -32.78
C ASN A 235 -31.55 -2.72 -32.74
N VAL A 236 -32.77 -3.29 -32.66
CA VAL A 236 -32.97 -4.73 -32.62
C VAL A 236 -32.63 -5.34 -33.97
N ILE A 237 -31.63 -6.23 -34.01
CA ILE A 237 -31.30 -7.07 -35.18
C ILE A 237 -32.23 -8.26 -35.20
N TRP A 238 -32.37 -8.95 -34.09
CA TRP A 238 -33.36 -9.99 -33.85
C TRP A 238 -33.71 -10.09 -32.36
N LYS A 239 -34.92 -10.57 -32.05
CA LYS A 239 -35.34 -10.92 -30.70
C LYS A 239 -35.98 -12.31 -30.72
N LYS A 240 -35.67 -13.15 -29.73
CA LYS A 240 -36.16 -14.53 -29.69
C LYS A 240 -36.40 -14.98 -28.26
N ARG A 241 -37.53 -15.62 -28.05
CA ARG A 241 -37.81 -16.40 -26.87
C ARG A 241 -36.95 -17.65 -26.88
N GLN A 242 -36.36 -18.00 -25.75
CA GLN A 242 -35.62 -19.25 -25.59
C GLN A 242 -36.56 -20.31 -25.01
N ALA A 243 -36.96 -21.28 -25.87
CA ALA A 243 -37.88 -22.34 -25.46
C ALA A 243 -37.25 -23.17 -24.33
N ASN A 244 -38.10 -23.60 -23.38
CA ASN A 244 -37.77 -24.39 -22.20
C ASN A 244 -36.99 -23.66 -21.08
N PHE A 245 -36.52 -22.43 -21.30
CA PHE A 245 -35.97 -21.61 -20.24
C PHE A 245 -37.07 -20.83 -19.52
N ASN A 246 -37.04 -20.88 -18.23
CA ASN A 246 -37.76 -19.97 -17.34
C ASN A 246 -36.94 -18.66 -17.20
N THR A 247 -35.68 -18.76 -16.75
CA THR A 247 -34.72 -17.66 -16.74
C THR A 247 -33.41 -18.06 -17.41
N ILE A 248 -32.64 -17.09 -17.90
CA ILE A 248 -31.27 -17.27 -18.36
C ILE A 248 -30.39 -16.54 -17.35
N GLN A 249 -29.64 -17.28 -16.54
CA GLN A 249 -28.77 -16.77 -15.48
C GLN A 249 -27.48 -16.21 -16.04
N ASP A 250 -26.88 -16.91 -17.03
CA ASP A 250 -25.65 -16.47 -17.66
C ASP A 250 -25.62 -16.76 -19.16
N VAL A 251 -24.88 -15.94 -19.90
CA VAL A 251 -24.68 -16.07 -21.33
C VAL A 251 -23.21 -15.92 -21.64
N LEU A 252 -22.65 -16.90 -22.33
CA LEU A 252 -21.25 -16.91 -22.74
C LEU A 252 -21.13 -16.84 -24.26
N LYS A 253 -20.34 -15.89 -24.78
CA LYS A 253 -19.90 -15.88 -26.18
C LYS A 253 -18.85 -16.96 -26.38
N THR A 254 -19.07 -17.93 -27.26
CA THR A 254 -18.14 -19.02 -27.49
C THR A 254 -16.92 -18.58 -28.32
N GLN A 255 -15.81 -19.31 -28.23
CA GLN A 255 -14.62 -19.11 -29.09
C GLN A 255 -14.92 -19.31 -30.59
N GLY A 256 -15.99 -20.07 -30.94
CA GLY A 256 -16.57 -20.16 -32.27
C GLY A 256 -17.68 -19.15 -32.50
N SER A 257 -18.53 -19.38 -33.50
CA SER A 257 -19.76 -18.60 -33.68
C SER A 257 -20.84 -19.05 -32.71
N GLY A 258 -21.61 -18.08 -32.17
CA GLY A 258 -22.78 -18.32 -31.32
C GLY A 258 -22.52 -18.17 -29.83
N TYR A 259 -23.43 -18.68 -29.03
CA TYR A 259 -23.46 -18.47 -27.58
C TYR A 259 -23.86 -19.73 -26.85
N VAL A 260 -23.45 -19.84 -25.60
CA VAL A 260 -23.99 -20.85 -24.67
C VAL A 260 -24.73 -20.13 -23.56
N LEU A 261 -25.92 -20.64 -23.29
CA LEU A 261 -26.86 -20.15 -22.29
C LEU A 261 -26.86 -21.13 -21.13
N LEU A 262 -26.97 -20.61 -19.92
CA LEU A 262 -27.17 -21.35 -18.69
C LEU A 262 -28.35 -20.75 -17.93
N GLY A 263 -29.26 -21.59 -17.45
CA GLY A 263 -30.42 -21.15 -16.71
C GLY A 263 -31.25 -22.34 -16.19
N ASP A 264 -32.50 -22.09 -15.86
CA ASP A 264 -33.42 -23.08 -15.31
C ASP A 264 -34.55 -23.40 -16.26
N THR A 265 -35.10 -24.62 -16.09
CA THR A 265 -36.24 -25.08 -16.89
C THR A 265 -37.54 -24.50 -16.37
N ALA A 266 -38.45 -24.12 -17.32
CA ALA A 266 -39.82 -23.78 -16.97
C ALA A 266 -40.62 -25.02 -16.50
N THR A 267 -41.16 -25.00 -15.27
CA THR A 267 -42.09 -26.02 -14.80
C THR A 267 -43.52 -25.44 -14.71
N PHE A 268 -44.45 -26.07 -15.40
CA PHE A 268 -45.84 -25.71 -15.34
C PHE A 268 -46.48 -26.31 -14.08
N GLY A 269 -46.95 -25.46 -13.16
CA GLY A 269 -47.84 -25.84 -12.05
C GLY A 269 -47.21 -25.89 -10.68
N GLY A 270 -47.11 -24.79 -10.02
CA GLY A 270 -47.03 -24.57 -8.55
C GLY A 270 -45.95 -25.36 -7.82
N PHE A 271 -44.92 -24.69 -7.29
CA PHE A 271 -43.89 -25.18 -6.36
C PHE A 271 -43.20 -26.49 -6.81
N THR A 272 -42.71 -26.59 -8.00
CA THR A 272 -42.08 -27.81 -8.52
C THR A 272 -40.75 -27.52 -9.19
N LYS A 273 -39.82 -28.30 -8.80
CA LYS A 273 -38.47 -28.64 -9.28
C LYS A 273 -38.03 -28.03 -10.59
N SER A 274 -37.14 -27.06 -10.57
CA SER A 274 -36.38 -26.60 -11.75
C SER A 274 -35.19 -27.49 -12.00
N ASN A 275 -34.84 -27.75 -13.25
CA ASN A 275 -33.57 -28.38 -13.60
C ASN A 275 -32.66 -27.36 -14.27
N ILE A 276 -31.33 -27.57 -14.19
CA ILE A 276 -30.37 -26.78 -14.95
C ILE A 276 -30.54 -27.04 -16.42
N LEU A 277 -30.76 -25.99 -17.18
CA LEU A 277 -30.79 -26.03 -18.64
C LEU A 277 -29.59 -25.33 -19.23
N MET A 278 -28.82 -26.06 -20.02
CA MET A 278 -27.73 -25.52 -20.81
C MET A 278 -28.09 -25.62 -22.30
N ALA A 279 -27.86 -24.56 -23.07
CA ALA A 279 -28.15 -24.55 -24.49
C ALA A 279 -27.05 -23.83 -25.29
N LYS A 280 -26.71 -24.36 -26.45
CA LYS A 280 -25.92 -23.66 -27.46
C LYS A 280 -26.81 -23.14 -28.56
N ILE A 281 -26.61 -21.87 -28.91
CA ILE A 281 -27.30 -21.21 -30.00
C ILE A 281 -26.31 -20.67 -31.03
N ASP A 282 -26.75 -20.49 -32.27
CA ASP A 282 -26.00 -19.82 -33.32
C ASP A 282 -26.03 -18.28 -33.14
N SER A 283 -25.41 -17.55 -34.08
CA SER A 283 -25.37 -16.07 -34.07
C SER A 283 -26.73 -15.44 -34.33
N GLU A 284 -27.64 -16.17 -34.94
CA GLU A 284 -29.03 -15.79 -35.26
C GLU A 284 -30.00 -16.16 -34.12
N GLY A 285 -29.51 -16.79 -33.04
CA GLY A 285 -30.31 -17.17 -31.88
C GLY A 285 -31.11 -18.45 -32.05
N ASN A 286 -30.75 -19.30 -33.02
CA ASN A 286 -31.39 -20.60 -33.18
C ASN A 286 -30.67 -21.66 -32.34
N SER A 287 -31.44 -22.56 -31.71
CA SER A 287 -30.91 -23.62 -30.90
C SER A 287 -30.13 -24.62 -31.74
N ILE A 288 -28.86 -24.87 -31.35
CA ILE A 288 -28.00 -25.92 -31.89
C ILE A 288 -28.17 -27.19 -31.09
N TRP A 289 -28.10 -27.08 -29.76
CA TRP A 289 -28.39 -28.16 -28.83
C TRP A 289 -28.92 -27.62 -27.51
N GLN A 290 -29.67 -28.44 -26.76
CA GLN A 290 -30.09 -28.20 -25.40
C GLN A 290 -29.81 -29.45 -24.57
N LYS A 291 -29.35 -29.27 -23.33
CA LYS A 291 -29.04 -30.31 -22.37
C LYS A 291 -29.64 -29.95 -21.00
N ILE A 292 -30.29 -30.90 -20.42
CA ILE A 292 -30.77 -30.81 -19.03
C ILE A 292 -29.76 -31.53 -18.18
N HIS A 293 -29.28 -30.87 -17.17
CA HIS A 293 -28.44 -31.42 -16.10
C HIS A 293 -29.32 -31.48 -14.85
N ASP A 294 -29.57 -32.68 -14.39
CA ASP A 294 -30.54 -32.94 -13.33
C ASP A 294 -29.77 -33.06 -11.99
N PRO A 295 -29.88 -32.08 -11.16
CA PRO A 295 -30.01 -32.28 -9.74
C PRO A 295 -31.43 -31.84 -9.38
N HIS A 296 -32.18 -32.70 -8.76
CA HIS A 296 -33.53 -32.43 -8.29
C HIS A 296 -33.51 -31.18 -7.39
N ASN A 297 -34.13 -30.09 -7.83
CA ASN A 297 -34.32 -28.79 -7.20
C ASN A 297 -33.11 -27.81 -7.35
N ILE A 298 -33.34 -26.63 -7.92
CA ILE A 298 -32.41 -25.53 -8.02
C ILE A 298 -33.00 -24.33 -7.27
N ASP A 299 -32.15 -23.60 -6.52
CA ASP A 299 -32.48 -22.29 -5.97
C ASP A 299 -32.24 -21.17 -7.01
N TYR A 300 -33.04 -20.11 -6.91
CA TYR A 300 -33.06 -18.97 -7.83
C TYR A 300 -31.95 -17.92 -7.55
N GLU A 301 -31.21 -17.99 -6.46
CA GLU A 301 -30.35 -16.90 -5.98
C GLU A 301 -28.85 -17.06 -6.24
N LEU A 302 -28.42 -18.05 -7.03
CA LEU A 302 -27.00 -18.25 -7.22
C LEU A 302 -26.42 -17.45 -8.38
N ASP A 303 -25.23 -16.88 -8.13
CA ASP A 303 -24.34 -16.28 -9.13
C ASP A 303 -23.80 -17.40 -10.05
N ALA A 304 -24.72 -18.04 -10.79
CA ALA A 304 -24.41 -19.09 -11.74
C ALA A 304 -23.50 -18.51 -12.82
N ARG A 305 -22.22 -18.81 -12.74
CA ARG A 305 -21.21 -18.39 -13.73
C ARG A 305 -20.88 -19.53 -14.65
N LEU A 306 -20.90 -19.23 -15.95
CA LEU A 306 -20.54 -20.17 -17.02
C LEU A 306 -19.19 -19.77 -17.60
N PHE A 307 -18.26 -20.72 -17.66
CA PHE A 307 -16.95 -20.51 -18.26
C PHE A 307 -16.70 -21.51 -19.39
N GLN A 308 -15.95 -21.09 -20.41
CA GLN A 308 -15.41 -21.99 -21.42
C GLN A 308 -13.93 -22.18 -21.18
N LEU A 309 -13.48 -23.41 -21.04
CA LEU A 309 -12.08 -23.78 -20.87
C LEU A 309 -11.33 -23.74 -22.22
N GLN A 310 -10.01 -23.77 -22.19
CA GLN A 310 -9.17 -23.70 -23.40
C GLN A 310 -9.37 -24.91 -24.34
N ASP A 311 -9.79 -26.06 -23.80
CA ASP A 311 -10.13 -27.26 -24.56
C ASP A 311 -11.50 -27.18 -25.23
N GLY A 312 -12.24 -26.09 -25.05
CA GLY A 312 -13.57 -25.86 -25.59
C GLY A 312 -14.70 -26.46 -24.74
N SER A 313 -14.43 -27.17 -23.68
CA SER A 313 -15.39 -27.64 -22.69
C SER A 313 -15.96 -26.50 -21.87
N PHE A 314 -17.05 -26.78 -21.14
CA PHE A 314 -17.67 -25.75 -20.28
C PHE A 314 -17.73 -26.23 -18.85
N THR A 315 -17.66 -25.25 -17.94
CA THR A 315 -17.85 -25.47 -16.52
C THR A 315 -18.77 -24.43 -15.93
N PHE A 316 -19.60 -24.84 -14.97
CA PHE A 316 -20.50 -23.97 -14.25
C PHE A 316 -20.80 -24.52 -12.87
N LEU A 317 -21.31 -23.67 -12.02
CA LEU A 317 -21.68 -23.97 -10.66
C LEU A 317 -23.19 -23.82 -10.51
N ALA A 318 -23.81 -24.70 -9.73
CA ALA A 318 -25.20 -24.61 -9.35
C ALA A 318 -25.38 -25.11 -7.91
N SER A 319 -26.49 -24.75 -7.28
CA SER A 319 -26.90 -25.34 -6.00
C SER A 319 -28.08 -26.27 -6.19
N THR A 320 -28.21 -27.16 -5.21
CA THR A 320 -29.33 -28.10 -5.10
C THR A 320 -30.04 -27.88 -3.79
N GLU A 321 -31.37 -27.80 -3.83
CA GLU A 321 -32.17 -27.64 -2.63
C GLU A 321 -32.76 -28.97 -2.17
N THR A 322 -32.68 -29.25 -0.88
CA THR A 322 -33.43 -30.31 -0.24
C THR A 322 -34.61 -29.69 0.50
N ILE A 323 -35.82 -30.06 0.08
CA ILE A 323 -37.07 -29.54 0.66
C ILE A 323 -37.81 -30.67 1.38
N ASP A 324 -38.30 -30.41 2.59
CA ASP A 324 -39.25 -31.26 3.27
C ASP A 324 -40.57 -31.28 2.50
N THR A 325 -40.88 -32.43 1.94
CA THR A 325 -42.06 -32.62 1.09
C THR A 325 -43.39 -32.51 1.83
N ALA A 326 -43.39 -32.62 3.18
CA ALA A 326 -44.60 -32.52 4.01
C ALA A 326 -44.87 -31.09 4.47
N THR A 327 -43.83 -30.33 4.82
CA THR A 327 -43.91 -28.97 5.35
C THR A 327 -43.61 -27.88 4.31
N HIS A 328 -43.03 -28.25 3.18
CA HIS A 328 -42.50 -27.33 2.13
C HIS A 328 -41.40 -26.40 2.71
N GLN A 329 -40.70 -26.78 3.74
CA GLN A 329 -39.58 -26.02 4.29
C GLN A 329 -38.28 -26.46 3.62
N LEU A 330 -37.48 -25.48 3.28
CA LEU A 330 -36.10 -25.68 2.83
C LEU A 330 -35.28 -26.28 3.97
N LEU A 331 -34.72 -27.46 3.76
CA LEU A 331 -33.90 -28.17 4.75
C LEU A 331 -32.41 -27.88 4.52
N ASP A 332 -31.99 -27.89 3.26
CA ASP A 332 -30.59 -27.81 2.91
C ASP A 332 -30.36 -27.24 1.49
N ILE A 333 -29.16 -26.66 1.27
CA ILE A 333 -28.68 -26.20 -0.05
C ILE A 333 -27.25 -26.69 -0.21
N ASP A 334 -27.01 -27.58 -1.15
CA ASP A 334 -25.68 -28.06 -1.49
C ASP A 334 -25.14 -27.38 -2.76
N VAL A 335 -23.84 -27.32 -2.90
CA VAL A 335 -23.15 -26.76 -4.07
C VAL A 335 -22.65 -27.86 -4.98
N VAL A 336 -22.97 -27.77 -6.27
CA VAL A 336 -22.48 -28.73 -7.26
C VAL A 336 -21.79 -28.02 -8.42
N LEU A 337 -20.55 -28.44 -8.66
CA LEU A 337 -19.75 -28.02 -9.80
C LEU A 337 -19.88 -29.01 -10.94
N TYR A 338 -20.10 -28.51 -12.16
CA TYR A 338 -20.27 -29.31 -13.39
C TYR A 338 -19.18 -29.01 -14.40
N LYS A 339 -18.73 -30.05 -15.10
CA LYS A 339 -17.98 -29.91 -16.34
C LYS A 339 -18.67 -30.71 -17.46
N THR A 340 -18.80 -30.06 -18.63
CA THR A 340 -19.36 -30.67 -19.83
C THR A 340 -18.38 -30.59 -20.99
N ASP A 341 -18.53 -31.43 -21.99
CA ASP A 341 -17.84 -31.30 -23.26
C ASP A 341 -18.37 -30.07 -24.06
N SER A 342 -17.78 -29.80 -25.22
CA SER A 342 -18.20 -28.71 -26.12
C SER A 342 -19.61 -28.87 -26.70
N ASN A 343 -20.21 -30.03 -26.56
CA ASN A 343 -21.57 -30.34 -26.97
C ASN A 343 -22.57 -30.37 -25.79
N GLY A 344 -22.12 -29.98 -24.61
CA GLY A 344 -22.93 -29.92 -23.40
C GLY A 344 -23.18 -31.27 -22.74
N ASN A 345 -22.49 -32.35 -23.12
CA ASN A 345 -22.61 -33.63 -22.43
C ASN A 345 -21.77 -33.61 -21.14
N LEU A 346 -22.34 -34.08 -20.06
CA LEU A 346 -21.66 -34.15 -18.77
C LEU A 346 -20.39 -35.00 -18.85
N LEU A 347 -19.26 -34.43 -18.42
CA LEU A 347 -17.99 -35.12 -18.26
C LEU A 347 -17.81 -35.56 -16.82
N TRP A 348 -18.00 -34.65 -15.89
CA TRP A 348 -18.00 -34.92 -14.45
C TRP A 348 -18.82 -33.87 -13.71
N GLN A 349 -19.25 -34.23 -12.50
CA GLN A 349 -19.81 -33.33 -11.50
C GLN A 349 -19.20 -33.61 -10.15
N LYS A 350 -19.11 -32.59 -9.30
CA LYS A 350 -18.60 -32.68 -7.97
C LYS A 350 -19.48 -31.87 -7.01
N ALA A 351 -20.02 -32.55 -6.04
CA ALA A 351 -20.84 -31.92 -5.00
C ALA A 351 -19.97 -31.60 -3.78
N TYR A 352 -20.31 -30.53 -3.11
CA TYR A 352 -19.80 -30.13 -1.81
C TYR A 352 -20.97 -30.00 -0.87
N ASN A 353 -21.05 -30.92 0.09
CA ASN A 353 -22.24 -31.19 0.90
C ASN A 353 -21.91 -31.08 2.39
N GLY A 354 -22.85 -30.52 3.13
CA GLY A 354 -22.89 -30.59 4.59
C GLY A 354 -24.29 -30.96 5.09
N SER A 355 -24.61 -30.67 6.33
CA SER A 355 -25.96 -30.85 6.87
C SER A 355 -26.78 -29.57 6.94
N GLN A 356 -26.23 -28.47 6.45
CA GLN A 356 -26.81 -27.11 6.43
C GLN A 356 -26.60 -26.50 5.07
N ARG A 357 -26.90 -25.20 4.91
CA ARG A 357 -26.84 -24.48 3.65
C ARG A 357 -25.42 -24.10 3.25
N GLU A 358 -25.13 -24.28 1.94
CA GLU A 358 -23.91 -23.83 1.27
C GLU A 358 -24.25 -22.87 0.14
N TYR A 359 -23.49 -21.76 0.05
CA TYR A 359 -23.53 -20.82 -1.05
C TYR A 359 -22.14 -20.73 -1.69
N ALA A 360 -22.08 -20.62 -3.02
CA ALA A 360 -20.77 -20.55 -3.64
C ALA A 360 -20.71 -19.57 -4.82
N THR A 361 -19.51 -19.04 -5.02
CA THR A 361 -19.12 -18.29 -6.22
C THR A 361 -17.89 -18.92 -6.84
N MET A 362 -17.70 -18.72 -8.15
CA MET A 362 -16.60 -19.33 -8.90
C MET A 362 -15.85 -18.31 -9.75
N ARG A 363 -14.55 -18.53 -9.89
CA ARG A 363 -13.67 -17.77 -10.81
C ARG A 363 -12.81 -18.76 -11.60
N LEU A 364 -12.54 -18.42 -12.86
CA LEU A 364 -11.64 -19.19 -13.72
C LEU A 364 -10.25 -18.57 -13.69
N LYS A 365 -9.23 -19.40 -13.43
CA LYS A 365 -7.81 -19.01 -13.51
C LYS A 365 -7.27 -19.16 -14.95
N ASN A 366 -6.13 -18.50 -15.21
CA ASN A 366 -5.50 -18.51 -16.55
C ASN A 366 -5.05 -19.91 -17.05
N ASN A 367 -4.91 -20.85 -16.12
CA ASN A 367 -4.51 -22.25 -16.39
C ASN A 367 -5.70 -23.21 -16.43
N ASP A 368 -6.92 -22.70 -16.60
CA ASP A 368 -8.18 -23.45 -16.57
C ASP A 368 -8.54 -24.06 -15.21
N ASN A 369 -7.77 -23.83 -14.16
CA ASN A 369 -8.19 -24.20 -12.81
C ASN A 369 -9.39 -23.36 -12.38
N LEU A 370 -10.26 -23.98 -11.60
CA LEU A 370 -11.43 -23.34 -11.02
C LEU A 370 -11.16 -22.98 -9.57
N LEU A 371 -11.44 -21.76 -9.22
CA LEU A 371 -11.42 -21.30 -7.85
C LEU A 371 -12.85 -21.14 -7.36
N VAL A 372 -13.24 -21.98 -6.41
CA VAL A 372 -14.58 -22.00 -5.82
C VAL A 372 -14.50 -21.47 -4.39
N ASN A 373 -15.28 -20.45 -4.12
CA ASN A 373 -15.48 -19.92 -2.79
C ASN A 373 -16.83 -20.41 -2.27
N VAL A 374 -16.82 -21.14 -1.15
CA VAL A 374 -18.03 -21.67 -0.51
C VAL A 374 -18.20 -21.00 0.84
N VAL A 375 -19.38 -20.46 1.09
CA VAL A 375 -19.85 -20.02 2.40
C VAL A 375 -20.81 -21.08 2.93
N THR A 376 -20.52 -21.63 4.09
CA THR A 376 -21.26 -22.78 4.65
C THR A 376 -21.63 -22.59 6.12
N PHE A 377 -22.82 -23.02 6.48
CA PHE A 377 -23.26 -23.18 7.86
C PHE A 377 -22.93 -24.58 8.42
N SER A 378 -22.40 -25.47 7.59
CA SER A 378 -22.17 -26.88 7.99
C SER A 378 -20.88 -27.04 8.81
N ALA A 379 -20.94 -27.91 9.81
CA ALA A 379 -19.79 -28.33 10.60
C ALA A 379 -19.46 -29.84 10.37
N ASP A 380 -19.98 -30.40 9.28
CA ASP A 380 -19.83 -31.82 8.95
C ASP A 380 -19.68 -32.05 7.44
N GLY A 381 -19.77 -33.26 6.97
CA GLY A 381 -19.62 -33.61 5.58
C GLY A 381 -18.28 -33.13 5.02
N ASP A 382 -18.32 -32.41 3.91
CA ASP A 382 -17.13 -31.85 3.28
C ASP A 382 -16.49 -30.72 4.10
N PHE A 383 -17.20 -30.16 5.07
CA PHE A 383 -16.80 -28.99 5.86
C PHE A 383 -16.42 -29.32 7.30
N SER A 384 -16.26 -30.58 7.63
CA SER A 384 -16.02 -31.11 9.00
C SER A 384 -14.74 -30.60 9.68
N THR A 385 -13.84 -29.93 8.96
CA THR A 385 -12.60 -29.33 9.49
C THR A 385 -12.65 -27.82 9.59
N GLY A 386 -13.84 -27.21 9.47
CA GLY A 386 -14.06 -25.77 9.62
C GLY A 386 -13.95 -25.27 11.08
N PHE A 387 -14.21 -23.98 11.26
CA PHE A 387 -14.23 -23.37 12.59
C PHE A 387 -15.56 -23.59 13.30
N ASN A 388 -16.62 -23.91 12.55
CA ASN A 388 -17.92 -24.21 13.09
C ASN A 388 -17.90 -25.46 13.99
N GLN A 389 -18.67 -25.41 15.10
CA GLN A 389 -18.81 -26.51 16.01
C GLN A 389 -20.08 -27.32 15.68
N PRO A 390 -20.05 -28.67 15.77
CA PRO A 390 -21.22 -29.48 15.56
C PRO A 390 -22.39 -29.03 16.45
N GLY A 391 -23.54 -28.75 15.82
CA GLY A 391 -24.74 -28.26 16.50
C GLY A 391 -24.88 -26.75 16.61
N ASN A 392 -23.89 -25.96 16.13
CA ASN A 392 -24.06 -24.53 15.89
C ASN A 392 -24.51 -24.31 14.43
N THR A 393 -25.75 -23.91 14.23
CA THR A 393 -26.35 -23.71 12.92
C THR A 393 -26.49 -22.24 12.53
N GLU A 394 -25.83 -21.35 13.29
CA GLU A 394 -25.96 -19.89 13.12
C GLU A 394 -24.68 -19.22 12.61
N ASN A 395 -23.56 -19.94 12.54
CA ASN A 395 -22.30 -19.39 12.08
C ASN A 395 -21.94 -19.87 10.68
N GLU A 396 -21.43 -18.97 9.86
CA GLU A 396 -20.91 -19.23 8.52
C GLU A 396 -19.39 -19.33 8.54
N ASP A 397 -18.82 -20.25 7.76
CA ASP A 397 -17.40 -20.36 7.44
C ASP A 397 -17.15 -20.13 5.94
N VAL A 398 -16.03 -19.54 5.60
CA VAL A 398 -15.61 -19.33 4.21
C VAL A 398 -14.56 -20.36 3.82
N TRP A 399 -14.86 -21.16 2.79
CA TRP A 399 -13.94 -22.13 2.19
C TRP A 399 -13.49 -21.70 0.82
N LEU A 400 -12.21 -21.84 0.56
CA LEU A 400 -11.61 -21.62 -0.75
C LEU A 400 -11.06 -22.94 -1.28
N ILE A 401 -11.51 -23.33 -2.45
CA ILE A 401 -11.20 -24.61 -3.07
C ILE A 401 -10.67 -24.35 -4.47
N GLU A 402 -9.47 -24.86 -4.79
CA GLU A 402 -8.96 -24.85 -6.17
C GLU A 402 -9.05 -26.26 -6.75
N ILE A 403 -9.60 -26.35 -7.94
CA ILE A 403 -9.91 -27.60 -8.65
C ILE A 403 -9.24 -27.53 -10.02
N ASP A 404 -8.56 -28.61 -10.43
CA ASP A 404 -8.00 -28.72 -11.76
C ASP A 404 -9.09 -29.01 -12.82
N PRO A 405 -8.79 -28.92 -14.13
CA PRO A 405 -9.77 -29.20 -15.17
C PRO A 405 -10.31 -30.65 -15.17
N ASP A 406 -9.65 -31.58 -14.51
CA ASP A 406 -10.07 -32.97 -14.38
C ASP A 406 -10.97 -33.23 -13.14
N GLY A 407 -11.22 -32.19 -12.33
CA GLY A 407 -12.07 -32.27 -11.15
C GLY A 407 -11.33 -32.66 -9.86
N ASN A 408 -9.99 -32.71 -9.87
CA ASN A 408 -9.21 -33.01 -8.69
C ASN A 408 -8.99 -31.74 -7.85
N GLU A 409 -9.15 -31.85 -6.54
CA GLU A 409 -8.82 -30.77 -5.63
C GLU A 409 -7.30 -30.56 -5.54
N ILE A 410 -6.85 -29.35 -5.85
CA ILE A 410 -5.46 -28.94 -5.64
C ILE A 410 -5.28 -28.56 -4.18
N TYR A 411 -6.21 -27.79 -3.64
CA TYR A 411 -6.32 -27.49 -2.22
C TYR A 411 -7.75 -27.14 -1.81
N LYS A 412 -8.00 -27.27 -0.52
CA LYS A 412 -9.24 -26.87 0.16
C LYS A 412 -8.87 -26.27 1.52
N GLN A 413 -9.20 -25.00 1.75
CA GLN A 413 -8.79 -24.26 2.94
C GLN A 413 -9.94 -23.41 3.48
N VAL A 414 -10.14 -23.45 4.80
CA VAL A 414 -11.09 -22.60 5.51
C VAL A 414 -10.43 -21.28 5.91
N PHE A 415 -11.21 -20.21 5.84
CA PHE A 415 -10.85 -18.87 6.29
C PHE A 415 -11.98 -18.34 7.17
N GLY A 416 -11.63 -17.56 8.21
CA GLY A 416 -12.57 -17.04 9.16
C GLY A 416 -12.11 -17.29 10.59
N GLY A 417 -13.05 -17.47 11.51
CA GLY A 417 -12.81 -17.73 12.93
C GLY A 417 -13.97 -18.47 13.60
N ALA A 418 -14.17 -18.25 14.90
CA ALA A 418 -15.21 -18.94 15.66
C ALA A 418 -16.61 -18.31 15.55
N GLY A 419 -16.73 -17.19 14.88
CA GLY A 419 -17.98 -16.47 14.66
C GLY A 419 -18.49 -16.68 13.24
N ASP A 420 -19.28 -15.75 12.78
CA ASP A 420 -19.98 -15.76 11.52
C ASP A 420 -19.15 -15.01 10.47
N ASP A 421 -18.78 -15.70 9.40
CA ASP A 421 -17.84 -15.21 8.38
C ASP A 421 -18.41 -15.46 6.98
N TYR A 422 -18.69 -14.41 6.22
CA TYR A 422 -19.07 -14.56 4.83
C TYR A 422 -18.23 -13.66 3.91
N ALA A 423 -17.88 -14.14 2.76
CA ALA A 423 -17.15 -13.36 1.76
C ALA A 423 -17.38 -13.83 0.34
N GLY A 424 -17.36 -12.89 -0.61
CA GLY A 424 -17.17 -13.14 -2.01
C GLY A 424 -15.68 -13.15 -2.37
N ILE A 425 -15.36 -13.62 -3.58
CA ILE A 425 -13.99 -13.65 -4.08
C ILE A 425 -13.78 -12.67 -5.24
N GLU A 426 -12.73 -11.86 -5.15
CA GLU A 426 -12.19 -11.08 -6.26
C GLU A 426 -10.79 -11.56 -6.63
N MET A 427 -10.50 -11.56 -7.92
CA MET A 427 -9.24 -12.09 -8.46
C MET A 427 -8.73 -11.27 -9.63
N LEU A 428 -7.42 -11.02 -9.65
CA LEU A 428 -6.70 -10.51 -10.82
C LEU A 428 -5.37 -11.26 -10.95
N ASN A 429 -5.17 -11.94 -12.06
CA ASN A 429 -4.09 -12.91 -12.25
C ASN A 429 -4.14 -13.97 -11.13
N ASP A 430 -3.05 -14.15 -10.38
CA ASP A 430 -3.00 -15.10 -9.28
C ASP A 430 -3.22 -14.44 -7.89
N GLN A 431 -3.64 -13.18 -7.87
CA GLN A 431 -3.94 -12.43 -6.64
C GLN A 431 -5.41 -12.63 -6.29
N MET A 432 -5.68 -13.11 -5.08
CA MET A 432 -7.01 -13.45 -4.60
C MET A 432 -7.34 -12.67 -3.34
N PHE A 433 -8.57 -12.14 -3.28
CA PHE A 433 -9.09 -11.40 -2.13
C PHE A 433 -10.45 -11.97 -1.75
N LEU A 434 -10.61 -12.28 -0.47
CA LEU A 434 -11.91 -12.53 0.15
C LEU A 434 -12.41 -11.20 0.71
N ILE A 435 -13.65 -10.83 0.37
CA ILE A 435 -14.24 -9.54 0.72
C ILE A 435 -15.65 -9.76 1.20
N GLY A 436 -15.93 -9.38 2.43
CA GLY A 436 -17.23 -9.60 3.03
C GLY A 436 -17.33 -9.04 4.43
N ALA A 437 -18.01 -9.74 5.31
CA ALA A 437 -18.13 -9.35 6.71
C ALA A 437 -17.85 -10.53 7.65
N SER A 438 -17.44 -10.19 8.87
CA SER A 438 -17.10 -11.15 9.90
C SER A 438 -17.44 -10.58 11.27
N ASN A 439 -17.91 -11.45 12.17
CA ASN A 439 -17.97 -11.16 13.60
C ASN A 439 -16.94 -11.96 14.42
N SER A 440 -16.13 -12.79 13.75
CA SER A 440 -15.09 -13.62 14.37
C SER A 440 -13.94 -12.80 14.98
N PHE A 441 -13.66 -11.61 14.43
CA PHE A 441 -12.50 -10.80 14.78
C PHE A 441 -12.85 -9.57 15.60
N GLY A 442 -14.12 -9.42 15.99
CA GLY A 442 -14.62 -8.32 16.82
C GLY A 442 -14.43 -8.55 18.31
N THR A 443 -14.36 -7.45 19.10
CA THR A 443 -14.30 -7.52 20.57
C THR A 443 -15.68 -7.61 21.24
N VAL A 444 -16.75 -7.39 20.47
CA VAL A 444 -18.14 -7.48 20.93
C VAL A 444 -18.84 -8.55 20.11
N SER A 445 -19.37 -9.55 20.80
CA SER A 445 -20.14 -10.64 20.18
C SER A 445 -21.37 -10.06 19.46
N GLY A 446 -21.51 -10.35 18.18
CA GLY A 446 -22.68 -10.05 17.36
C GLY A 446 -22.59 -8.86 16.41
N ASP A 447 -21.53 -8.03 16.48
CA ASP A 447 -21.34 -6.92 15.52
C ASP A 447 -20.48 -7.39 14.35
N TYR A 448 -21.02 -7.30 13.14
CA TYR A 448 -20.28 -7.54 11.91
C TYR A 448 -19.34 -6.37 11.59
N SER A 449 -18.14 -6.69 11.15
CA SER A 449 -17.17 -5.76 10.60
C SER A 449 -16.84 -6.11 9.16
N LEU A 450 -16.49 -5.12 8.34
CA LEU A 450 -15.91 -5.38 7.03
C LEU A 450 -14.69 -6.29 7.19
N TRP A 451 -14.67 -7.37 6.45
CA TRP A 451 -13.56 -8.31 6.41
C TRP A 451 -12.98 -8.38 5.00
N ILE A 452 -11.71 -8.02 4.90
CA ILE A 452 -10.95 -8.13 3.65
C ILE A 452 -9.69 -8.92 3.95
N THR A 453 -9.49 -9.99 3.22
CA THR A 453 -8.32 -10.84 3.40
C THR A 453 -7.69 -11.10 2.04
N LYS A 454 -6.42 -10.78 1.89
CA LYS A 454 -5.63 -11.21 0.73
C LYS A 454 -5.14 -12.62 1.00
N VAL A 455 -5.54 -13.54 0.15
CA VAL A 455 -5.25 -14.96 0.28
C VAL A 455 -4.46 -15.47 -0.92
N GLY A 456 -3.81 -16.60 -0.72
CA GLY A 456 -3.12 -17.31 -1.80
C GLY A 456 -2.62 -18.66 -1.31
N PRO A 457 -2.44 -19.61 -2.21
CA PRO A 457 -1.83 -20.88 -1.85
C PRO A 457 -0.40 -20.60 -1.41
N ALA A 458 -0.14 -20.73 -0.11
CA ALA A 458 1.18 -20.52 0.48
C ALA A 458 1.42 -21.50 1.62
N ASN A 459 2.68 -21.81 1.85
CA ASN A 459 3.17 -22.53 3.02
C ASN A 459 3.88 -21.57 3.97
N ASN A 460 3.98 -21.91 5.23
CA ASN A 460 4.68 -21.12 6.21
C ASN A 460 5.93 -21.84 6.70
N ILE A 461 7.07 -21.16 6.72
CA ILE A 461 8.21 -21.57 7.51
C ILE A 461 8.22 -20.71 8.77
N LYS A 462 7.89 -21.31 9.90
CA LYS A 462 7.91 -20.66 11.21
C LYS A 462 9.28 -20.90 11.84
N ALA A 463 10.11 -19.87 11.90
CA ALA A 463 11.46 -20.00 12.41
C ALA A 463 11.65 -19.21 13.72
N THR A 464 12.47 -19.75 14.61
CA THR A 464 12.87 -19.11 15.87
C THR A 464 14.39 -19.17 16.02
N ALA A 465 14.95 -18.23 16.75
CA ALA A 465 16.34 -18.30 17.17
C ALA A 465 16.44 -17.98 18.67
N TYR A 466 17.16 -18.77 19.42
CA TYR A 466 17.35 -18.59 20.85
C TYR A 466 18.83 -18.61 21.23
N LEU A 467 19.17 -17.98 22.35
CA LEU A 467 20.54 -17.99 22.87
C LEU A 467 20.77 -19.31 23.65
N ASP A 468 21.48 -20.24 23.03
CA ASP A 468 21.86 -21.54 23.61
C ASP A 468 23.09 -21.34 24.48
N ASN A 469 22.88 -20.81 25.70
CA ASN A 469 23.96 -20.37 26.58
C ASN A 469 24.81 -21.54 27.14
N ASN A 470 24.24 -22.72 27.25
CA ASN A 470 24.92 -23.93 27.70
C ASN A 470 25.40 -24.81 26.54
N SER A 471 25.13 -24.43 25.30
CA SER A 471 25.53 -25.14 24.08
C SER A 471 25.04 -26.57 23.98
N ASN A 472 23.88 -26.88 24.56
CA ASN A 472 23.29 -28.23 24.53
C ASN A 472 22.38 -28.45 23.30
N GLY A 473 22.04 -27.40 22.53
CA GLY A 473 21.19 -27.45 21.34
C GLY A 473 19.71 -27.58 21.65
N ILE A 474 19.31 -27.44 22.90
CA ILE A 474 17.92 -27.50 23.38
C ILE A 474 17.53 -26.15 23.96
N LYS A 475 16.35 -25.67 23.63
CA LYS A 475 15.83 -24.40 24.17
C LYS A 475 15.39 -24.60 25.63
N ASP A 476 16.20 -24.15 26.56
CA ASP A 476 15.90 -24.17 27.99
C ASP A 476 15.01 -22.98 28.43
N ALA A 477 14.41 -23.06 29.61
CA ALA A 477 13.44 -22.07 30.08
C ALA A 477 14.08 -20.69 30.33
N ASP A 478 15.33 -20.64 30.71
CA ASP A 478 16.13 -19.43 31.00
C ASP A 478 16.85 -18.83 29.76
N GLU A 479 16.74 -19.49 28.62
CA GLU A 479 17.34 -19.05 27.37
C GLU A 479 16.35 -18.20 26.56
N PRO A 480 16.67 -16.92 26.33
CA PRO A 480 15.74 -16.05 25.63
C PRO A 480 15.75 -16.29 24.12
N PHE A 481 14.57 -16.09 23.48
CA PHE A 481 14.54 -15.87 22.04
C PHE A 481 15.23 -14.55 21.68
N THR A 482 15.97 -14.55 20.58
CA THR A 482 16.61 -13.32 20.11
C THR A 482 15.80 -12.67 19.01
N THR A 483 15.64 -11.36 19.11
CA THR A 483 15.06 -10.52 18.06
C THR A 483 16.14 -9.83 17.20
N ARG A 484 17.42 -10.05 17.49
CA ARG A 484 18.54 -9.43 16.77
C ARG A 484 18.83 -10.09 15.43
N ALA A 485 18.69 -11.41 15.38
CA ALA A 485 18.92 -12.19 14.16
C ALA A 485 17.98 -11.79 13.03
N THR A 486 18.42 -12.04 11.80
CA THR A 486 17.60 -11.97 10.58
C THR A 486 17.53 -13.36 9.97
N ILE A 487 16.33 -13.88 9.77
CA ILE A 487 16.09 -15.18 9.14
C ILE A 487 15.48 -14.95 7.77
N TYR A 488 15.96 -15.64 6.76
CA TYR A 488 15.47 -15.57 5.38
C TYR A 488 15.61 -16.94 4.71
N ALA A 489 14.81 -17.18 3.69
CA ALA A 489 14.92 -18.39 2.88
C ALA A 489 15.45 -18.09 1.48
N THR A 490 16.11 -19.07 0.87
CA THR A 490 16.52 -18.98 -0.54
C THR A 490 15.94 -20.14 -1.34
N LYS A 491 15.44 -19.86 -2.54
CA LYS A 491 14.97 -20.83 -3.52
C LYS A 491 15.57 -20.46 -4.88
N GLN A 492 16.42 -21.34 -5.44
CA GLN A 492 17.05 -21.12 -6.74
C GLN A 492 17.73 -19.75 -6.91
N GLY A 493 18.36 -19.24 -5.84
CA GLY A 493 19.07 -17.97 -5.84
C GLY A 493 18.22 -16.73 -5.51
N SER A 494 16.91 -16.85 -5.46
CA SER A 494 16.04 -15.78 -4.98
C SER A 494 15.94 -15.81 -3.46
N THR A 495 15.94 -14.64 -2.83
CA THR A 495 15.84 -14.48 -1.36
C THR A 495 14.43 -14.04 -0.98
N ILE A 496 13.87 -14.70 0.02
CA ILE A 496 12.59 -14.37 0.64
C ILE A 496 12.87 -13.96 2.08
N TYR A 497 12.52 -12.73 2.44
CA TYR A 497 12.68 -12.24 3.80
C TYR A 497 11.47 -12.63 4.67
N SER A 498 11.75 -12.85 5.96
CA SER A 498 10.73 -13.20 6.94
C SER A 498 9.97 -11.98 7.44
N GLN A 499 8.69 -12.16 7.74
CA GLN A 499 7.99 -11.30 8.70
C GLN A 499 8.55 -11.59 10.10
N LYS A 500 8.87 -10.53 10.84
CA LYS A 500 9.42 -10.64 12.19
C LYS A 500 8.36 -10.25 13.22
N LEU A 501 8.02 -11.17 14.10
CA LEU A 501 7.12 -10.89 15.22
C LEU A 501 7.91 -10.36 16.43
N SER A 502 7.27 -9.54 17.25
CA SER A 502 7.88 -8.94 18.45
C SER A 502 8.32 -9.97 19.49
N ASN A 503 7.76 -11.17 19.49
CA ASN A 503 8.14 -12.27 20.38
C ASN A 503 9.32 -13.14 19.88
N GLY A 504 10.02 -12.71 18.81
CA GLY A 504 11.17 -13.43 18.25
C GLY A 504 10.83 -14.57 17.29
N VAL A 505 9.58 -14.69 16.89
CA VAL A 505 9.16 -15.62 15.83
C VAL A 505 9.30 -14.93 14.47
N PHE A 506 9.81 -15.68 13.49
CA PHE A 506 9.91 -15.26 12.09
C PHE A 506 8.98 -16.14 11.26
N ILE A 507 8.21 -15.55 10.38
CA ILE A 507 7.32 -16.25 9.47
C ILE A 507 7.73 -15.92 8.03
N LEU A 508 7.98 -16.96 7.23
CA LEU A 508 8.23 -16.84 5.80
C LEU A 508 7.06 -17.51 5.09
N SER A 509 6.29 -16.72 4.35
CA SER A 509 5.28 -17.27 3.45
C SER A 509 5.94 -17.66 2.14
N VAL A 510 5.82 -18.93 1.74
CA VAL A 510 6.55 -19.53 0.63
C VAL A 510 5.62 -20.42 -0.20
N ASP A 511 5.94 -20.56 -1.46
CA ASP A 511 5.31 -21.48 -2.42
C ASP A 511 5.74 -22.94 -2.16
N THR A 512 5.22 -23.90 -2.94
CA THR A 512 5.74 -25.26 -2.97
C THR A 512 7.19 -25.29 -3.47
N GLY A 513 7.95 -26.29 -3.03
CA GLY A 513 9.34 -26.50 -3.44
C GLY A 513 10.33 -26.63 -2.29
N ASN A 514 11.61 -26.56 -2.61
CA ASN A 514 12.70 -26.76 -1.67
C ASN A 514 13.34 -25.40 -1.33
N TYR A 515 13.53 -25.15 -0.06
CA TYR A 515 14.04 -23.91 0.50
C TYR A 515 15.25 -24.21 1.39
N VAL A 516 16.22 -23.30 1.37
CA VAL A 516 17.31 -23.26 2.35
C VAL A 516 17.06 -22.06 3.25
N VAL A 517 16.79 -22.31 4.51
CA VAL A 517 16.57 -21.28 5.53
C VAL A 517 17.88 -20.91 6.17
N ASN A 518 18.19 -19.63 6.18
CA ASN A 518 19.45 -19.05 6.61
C ASN A 518 19.22 -18.08 7.77
N ILE A 519 20.26 -17.89 8.58
CA ILE A 519 20.27 -16.93 9.67
C ILE A 519 21.51 -16.05 9.61
N THR A 520 21.35 -14.75 9.86
CA THR A 520 22.43 -13.74 9.91
C THR A 520 22.25 -12.80 11.10
N ASN A 521 23.16 -11.87 11.29
CA ASN A 521 23.14 -10.88 12.39
C ASN A 521 23.12 -11.52 13.78
N THR A 522 23.86 -12.62 13.94
CA THR A 522 23.88 -13.40 15.19
C THR A 522 24.78 -12.80 16.29
N GLY A 523 25.53 -11.72 15.99
CA GLY A 523 26.47 -11.10 16.95
C GLY A 523 27.60 -12.03 17.33
N TYR A 524 27.79 -12.24 18.63
CA TYR A 524 28.85 -13.14 19.17
C TYR A 524 28.37 -14.59 19.33
N TYR A 525 27.42 -15.02 18.51
CA TYR A 525 26.90 -16.38 18.57
C TYR A 525 27.04 -17.08 17.22
N ILE A 526 27.33 -18.38 17.29
CA ILE A 526 27.44 -19.28 16.13
C ILE A 526 26.11 -20.03 16.03
N PRO A 527 25.36 -19.94 14.93
CA PRO A 527 24.14 -20.70 14.79
C PRO A 527 24.41 -22.19 14.57
N ASN A 528 23.65 -23.03 15.27
CA ASN A 528 23.65 -24.47 15.13
C ASN A 528 22.22 -25.00 15.02
N PRO A 529 21.78 -25.50 13.85
CA PRO A 529 22.54 -25.55 12.59
C PRO A 529 22.74 -24.16 11.97
N SER A 530 23.68 -24.02 11.04
CA SER A 530 23.91 -22.75 10.32
C SER A 530 22.84 -22.49 9.23
N THR A 531 22.25 -23.55 8.70
CA THR A 531 21.16 -23.53 7.71
C THR A 531 20.24 -24.73 7.92
N VAL A 532 18.97 -24.62 7.55
CA VAL A 532 17.99 -25.69 7.58
C VAL A 532 17.28 -25.79 6.24
N ASN A 533 17.07 -27.02 5.77
CA ASN A 533 16.25 -27.23 4.56
C ASN A 533 14.78 -27.41 4.95
N SER A 534 13.89 -26.79 4.20
CA SER A 534 12.46 -26.93 4.30
C SER A 534 11.87 -27.30 2.92
N SER A 535 10.90 -28.18 2.86
CA SER A 535 10.37 -28.68 1.59
C SER A 535 8.86 -28.87 1.66
N PHE A 536 8.17 -28.36 0.67
CA PHE A 536 6.73 -28.44 0.56
C PHE A 536 6.32 -29.02 -0.81
N SER A 537 5.59 -30.13 -0.78
CA SER A 537 5.00 -30.75 -1.98
C SER A 537 3.58 -30.25 -2.27
N THR A 538 2.88 -29.74 -1.24
CA THR A 538 1.53 -29.20 -1.30
C THR A 538 1.46 -27.86 -0.57
N TYR A 539 0.33 -27.16 -0.67
CA TYR A 539 0.11 -25.85 -0.03
C TYR A 539 -0.48 -26.00 1.38
N PHE A 540 -0.53 -24.87 2.10
CA PHE A 540 -1.13 -24.69 3.45
C PHE A 540 -0.45 -25.50 4.56
N ASN A 541 0.80 -25.86 4.37
CA ASN A 541 1.59 -26.53 5.38
C ASN A 541 2.47 -25.52 6.16
N THR A 542 2.77 -25.88 7.40
CA THR A 542 3.70 -25.11 8.24
C THR A 542 4.86 -26.02 8.66
N ASP A 543 6.09 -25.57 8.39
CA ASP A 543 7.30 -26.17 8.90
C ASP A 543 7.85 -25.31 10.05
N SER A 544 8.31 -25.94 11.13
CA SER A 544 8.81 -25.25 12.31
C SER A 544 10.30 -25.48 12.49
N ILE A 545 11.08 -24.41 12.45
CA ILE A 545 12.54 -24.43 12.47
C ILE A 545 13.05 -23.67 13.70
N SER A 546 14.08 -24.17 14.34
CA SER A 546 14.74 -23.50 15.45
C SER A 546 16.24 -23.45 15.25
N PHE A 547 16.85 -22.29 15.48
CA PHE A 547 18.30 -22.10 15.49
C PHE A 547 18.80 -21.88 16.90
N ALA A 548 19.66 -22.78 17.37
CA ALA A 548 20.40 -22.61 18.61
C ALA A 548 21.60 -21.70 18.35
N LEU A 549 21.73 -20.58 19.05
CA LEU A 549 22.82 -19.63 18.92
C LEU A 549 23.83 -19.89 20.04
N GLN A 550 24.90 -20.60 19.72
CA GLN A 550 25.94 -21.02 20.66
C GLN A 550 26.93 -19.90 20.90
N PRO A 551 27.26 -19.51 22.14
CA PRO A 551 28.09 -18.35 22.46
C PRO A 551 29.55 -18.56 22.08
N ILE A 552 30.15 -17.55 21.47
CA ILE A 552 31.61 -17.43 21.40
C ILE A 552 32.09 -17.01 22.80
N PRO A 553 32.95 -17.82 23.47
CA PRO A 553 33.26 -17.58 24.87
C PRO A 553 33.94 -16.22 25.13
N ASN A 554 33.78 -15.72 26.34
CA ASN A 554 34.48 -14.55 26.91
C ASN A 554 34.25 -13.23 26.17
N LYS A 555 33.10 -13.04 25.54
CA LYS A 555 32.71 -11.77 24.94
C LYS A 555 31.96 -10.94 25.98
N GLN A 556 32.55 -9.87 26.44
CA GLN A 556 31.90 -8.84 27.28
C GLN A 556 31.49 -7.71 26.36
N ASP A 557 30.21 -7.45 26.25
CA ASP A 557 29.66 -6.36 25.42
C ASP A 557 28.33 -5.88 25.99
N LEU A 558 28.34 -4.65 26.47
CA LEU A 558 27.19 -3.96 27.01
C LEU A 558 26.73 -2.89 26.02
N GLN A 559 25.46 -2.62 25.98
CA GLN A 559 24.91 -1.62 25.09
C GLN A 559 23.89 -0.77 25.83
N VAL A 560 23.94 0.55 25.63
CA VAL A 560 22.92 1.48 26.14
C VAL A 560 22.29 2.29 25.02
N THR A 561 20.99 2.49 25.12
CA THR A 561 20.21 3.32 24.18
C THR A 561 19.38 4.31 24.99
N LEU A 562 19.32 5.56 24.54
CA LEU A 562 18.56 6.63 25.15
C LEU A 562 17.67 7.29 24.09
N PHE A 563 16.37 7.39 24.35
CA PHE A 563 15.39 7.98 23.45
C PHE A 563 14.25 8.68 24.21
N PRO A 564 13.60 9.71 23.60
CA PRO A 564 12.50 10.42 24.21
C PRO A 564 11.19 9.67 23.97
N LEU A 565 10.37 9.54 25.02
CA LEU A 565 9.00 9.06 24.92
C LEU A 565 8.03 10.19 24.59
N THR A 566 8.33 11.41 25.03
CA THR A 566 7.53 12.62 24.78
C THR A 566 8.39 13.76 24.23
N PRO A 567 7.79 14.73 23.53
CA PRO A 567 8.47 15.97 23.15
C PRO A 567 8.88 16.80 24.37
N ALA A 568 9.99 17.55 24.24
CA ALA A 568 10.42 18.52 25.25
C ALA A 568 9.74 19.88 24.98
N ARG A 569 8.94 20.37 25.95
CA ARG A 569 8.22 21.65 25.85
C ARG A 569 8.54 22.50 27.07
N PRO A 570 8.84 23.81 26.93
CA PRO A 570 9.18 24.69 28.08
C PRO A 570 8.06 24.71 29.12
N GLY A 571 8.38 24.39 30.36
CA GLY A 571 7.45 24.35 31.48
C GLY A 571 6.65 23.06 31.64
N PHE A 572 6.79 22.08 30.74
CA PHE A 572 6.02 20.84 30.77
C PHE A 572 6.89 19.62 31.11
N ALA A 573 6.21 18.53 31.48
CA ALA A 573 6.89 17.25 31.69
C ALA A 573 7.42 16.68 30.37
N ALA A 574 8.59 16.00 30.44
CA ALA A 574 9.18 15.24 29.36
C ALA A 574 9.68 13.90 29.89
N SER A 575 9.31 12.82 29.18
CA SER A 575 9.64 11.45 29.55
C SER A 575 10.68 10.87 28.61
N TYR A 576 11.62 10.14 29.19
CA TYR A 576 12.74 9.49 28.49
C TYR A 576 12.85 8.04 28.89
N GLN A 577 13.36 7.22 27.99
CA GLN A 577 13.73 5.85 28.29
C GLN A 577 15.20 5.62 28.05
N VAL A 578 15.87 5.02 29.02
CA VAL A 578 17.18 4.41 28.88
C VAL A 578 16.98 2.92 28.85
N GLN A 579 17.32 2.28 27.75
CA GLN A 579 17.34 0.82 27.61
C GLN A 579 18.80 0.36 27.58
N TYR A 580 19.11 -0.69 28.33
CA TYR A 580 20.44 -1.28 28.34
C TYR A 580 20.33 -2.79 28.21
N LYS A 581 21.33 -3.38 27.57
CA LYS A 581 21.35 -4.79 27.18
C LYS A 581 22.77 -5.37 27.32
N ASN A 582 22.86 -6.60 27.77
CA ASN A 582 24.06 -7.40 27.61
C ASN A 582 23.97 -8.12 26.24
N VAL A 583 24.76 -7.66 25.28
CA VAL A 583 24.83 -8.24 23.93
C VAL A 583 26.01 -9.17 23.77
N GLY A 584 26.84 -9.29 24.80
CA GLY A 584 27.93 -10.22 24.90
C GLY A 584 27.49 -11.64 25.28
N THR A 585 28.49 -12.48 25.61
CA THR A 585 28.28 -13.88 25.99
C THR A 585 28.71 -14.17 27.45
N THR A 586 29.08 -13.11 28.18
CA THR A 586 29.53 -13.20 29.56
C THR A 586 28.55 -12.51 30.49
N THR A 587 28.15 -13.16 31.60
CA THR A 587 27.36 -12.51 32.66
C THR A 587 28.18 -11.44 33.35
N ILE A 588 27.65 -10.23 33.43
CA ILE A 588 28.27 -9.11 34.14
C ILE A 588 27.78 -9.15 35.58
N SER A 589 28.72 -9.42 36.51
CA SER A 589 28.41 -9.65 37.92
C SER A 589 27.77 -8.44 38.60
N SER A 590 28.26 -7.23 38.28
CA SER A 590 27.70 -5.98 38.78
C SER A 590 28.12 -4.82 37.91
N GLY A 591 27.28 -3.80 37.84
CA GLY A 591 27.53 -2.56 37.10
C GLY A 591 26.59 -1.47 37.46
N LYS A 592 26.66 -0.38 36.71
CA LYS A 592 25.73 0.75 36.85
C LYS A 592 25.39 1.40 35.51
N VAL A 593 24.24 2.01 35.43
CA VAL A 593 23.87 2.96 34.39
C VAL A 593 23.88 4.36 34.98
N SER A 594 24.54 5.30 34.29
CA SER A 594 24.59 6.72 34.65
C SER A 594 23.93 7.56 33.58
N LEU A 595 23.10 8.52 33.99
CA LEU A 595 22.48 9.51 33.09
C LEU A 595 22.89 10.91 33.53
N VAL A 596 23.65 11.59 32.68
CA VAL A 596 23.92 13.03 32.82
C VAL A 596 22.81 13.78 32.09
N LYS A 597 22.05 14.59 32.83
CA LYS A 597 20.93 15.34 32.27
C LYS A 597 21.36 16.76 31.88
N ASP A 598 20.63 17.38 30.96
CA ASP A 598 20.74 18.81 30.68
C ASP A 598 20.36 19.63 31.92
N THR A 599 21.00 20.73 32.17
CA THR A 599 20.74 21.61 33.33
C THR A 599 19.32 22.20 33.33
N ARG A 600 18.68 22.29 32.18
CA ARG A 600 17.31 22.76 32.00
C ARG A 600 16.24 21.66 32.26
N LEU A 601 16.66 20.44 32.61
CA LEU A 601 15.77 19.35 33.01
C LEU A 601 15.76 19.17 34.52
N ASN A 602 14.61 19.34 35.14
CA ASN A 602 14.40 19.11 36.57
C ASN A 602 13.82 17.71 36.78
N PHE A 603 14.51 16.86 37.52
CA PHE A 603 14.09 15.48 37.78
C PHE A 603 12.79 15.45 38.60
N ILE A 604 11.82 14.60 38.16
CA ILE A 604 10.57 14.35 38.87
C ILE A 604 10.60 12.95 39.49
N THR A 605 10.71 11.92 38.66
CA THR A 605 10.64 10.51 39.09
C THR A 605 11.29 9.59 38.05
N SER A 606 11.65 8.39 38.48
CA SER A 606 12.00 7.32 37.57
C SER A 606 11.53 5.96 38.08
N LEU A 607 11.40 5.01 37.13
CA LEU A 607 11.11 3.60 37.41
C LEU A 607 12.18 2.74 36.73
N PRO A 608 12.99 1.97 37.50
CA PRO A 608 13.16 1.99 38.94
C PRO A 608 13.73 3.33 39.47
N THR A 609 13.70 3.53 40.80
CA THR A 609 14.28 4.71 41.43
C THR A 609 15.82 4.70 41.36
N PRO A 610 16.47 5.86 41.20
CA PRO A 610 17.92 5.92 41.15
C PRO A 610 18.56 5.57 42.50
N ALA A 611 19.70 4.89 42.46
CA ALA A 611 20.51 4.61 43.66
C ALA A 611 21.22 5.86 44.17
N SER A 612 21.55 6.81 43.29
CA SER A 612 22.08 8.11 43.65
C SER A 612 21.65 9.21 42.70
N ILE A 613 21.51 10.43 43.23
CA ILE A 613 21.14 11.62 42.47
C ILE A 613 22.12 12.72 42.86
N THR A 614 22.80 13.32 41.90
CA THR A 614 23.56 14.56 42.05
C THR A 614 22.88 15.70 41.29
N ALA A 615 23.48 16.89 41.26
CA ALA A 615 22.91 18.04 40.54
C ALA A 615 22.58 17.78 39.07
N ASP A 616 23.42 17.00 38.38
CA ASP A 616 23.31 16.73 36.96
C ASP A 616 23.27 15.24 36.56
N THR A 617 23.52 14.34 37.53
CA THR A 617 23.71 12.92 37.24
C THR A 617 22.82 12.03 38.12
N LEU A 618 22.13 11.07 37.47
CA LEU A 618 21.36 10.01 38.11
C LEU A 618 22.08 8.66 37.85
N GLN A 619 22.10 7.77 38.84
CA GLN A 619 22.75 6.45 38.70
C GLN A 619 21.85 5.34 39.23
N TRP A 620 21.83 4.20 38.50
CA TRP A 620 21.16 2.95 38.86
C TRP A 620 22.17 1.81 38.85
N GLY A 621 22.14 0.96 39.85
CA GLY A 621 22.93 -0.25 39.90
C GLY A 621 22.22 -1.46 39.28
N TYR A 622 22.99 -2.40 38.74
CA TYR A 622 22.50 -3.71 38.34
C TYR A 622 23.48 -4.81 38.78
N SER A 623 22.97 -6.04 38.86
CA SER A 623 23.79 -7.21 39.21
C SER A 623 23.34 -8.45 38.45
N ASN A 624 24.29 -9.40 38.24
CA ASN A 624 24.01 -10.67 37.54
C ASN A 624 23.32 -10.48 36.18
N PHE A 625 23.84 -9.53 35.38
CA PHE A 625 23.27 -9.16 34.11
C PHE A 625 23.66 -10.19 33.03
N ALA A 626 22.79 -11.13 32.79
CA ALA A 626 23.01 -12.31 31.93
C ALA A 626 23.08 -11.93 30.43
N PRO A 627 23.77 -12.74 29.60
CA PRO A 627 23.72 -12.61 28.14
C PRO A 627 22.30 -12.55 27.60
N GLY A 628 22.03 -11.62 26.67
CA GLY A 628 20.72 -11.39 26.08
C GLY A 628 19.73 -10.63 26.98
N GLN A 629 20.02 -10.45 28.25
CA GLN A 629 19.17 -9.70 29.18
C GLN A 629 19.06 -8.23 28.77
N THR A 630 17.84 -7.72 28.80
CA THR A 630 17.50 -6.32 28.53
C THR A 630 16.79 -5.73 29.73
N ALA A 631 17.12 -4.49 30.09
CA ALA A 631 16.45 -3.74 31.13
C ALA A 631 16.23 -2.29 30.70
N SER A 632 15.29 -1.60 31.30
CA SER A 632 14.97 -0.22 30.95
C SER A 632 14.69 0.62 32.18
N LEU A 633 14.97 1.93 32.04
CA LEU A 633 14.70 2.96 33.02
C LEU A 633 13.79 3.98 32.34
N GLN A 634 12.63 4.23 32.91
CA GLN A 634 11.77 5.34 32.48
C GLN A 634 11.99 6.51 33.42
N ILE A 635 12.31 7.69 32.87
CA ILE A 635 12.68 8.87 33.63
C ILE A 635 11.83 10.05 33.22
N ASN A 636 11.25 10.74 34.17
CA ASN A 636 10.40 11.91 33.96
C ASN A 636 11.12 13.16 34.49
N PHE A 637 11.15 14.21 33.68
CA PHE A 637 11.67 15.52 33.99
C PHE A 637 10.61 16.59 33.71
N THR A 638 10.74 17.76 34.37
CA THR A 638 10.12 19.00 33.89
C THR A 638 11.16 19.79 33.11
N VAL A 639 10.82 20.22 31.89
CA VAL A 639 11.65 21.16 31.12
C VAL A 639 11.51 22.56 31.76
N ALA A 640 12.62 23.25 32.00
CA ALA A 640 12.58 24.61 32.57
C ALA A 640 11.74 25.53 31.68
N ALA A 641 11.03 26.46 32.34
CA ALA A 641 10.24 27.47 31.64
C ALA A 641 11.15 28.59 31.07
N PRO A 642 10.67 29.39 30.11
CA PRO A 642 11.39 30.56 29.63
C PRO A 642 11.69 31.54 30.80
N PRO A 643 12.82 32.26 30.77
CA PRO A 643 13.81 32.30 29.69
C PRO A 643 14.90 31.21 29.77
N ALA A 644 14.84 30.30 30.71
CA ALA A 644 15.86 29.27 30.89
C ALA A 644 15.84 28.24 29.77
N SER A 645 14.67 27.90 29.20
CA SER A 645 14.50 27.05 28.01
C SER A 645 13.52 27.67 27.04
N ASN A 646 13.91 27.82 25.77
CA ASN A 646 13.13 28.48 24.73
C ASN A 646 12.93 27.54 23.54
N PHE A 647 11.99 27.88 22.65
CA PHE A 647 11.79 27.12 21.38
C PHE A 647 13.06 27.11 20.56
N GLY A 648 13.37 25.93 20.00
CA GLY A 648 14.54 25.72 19.17
C GLY A 648 15.80 25.39 19.95
N ASP A 649 15.82 25.52 21.28
CA ASP A 649 16.90 25.06 22.11
C ASP A 649 17.11 23.55 21.96
N THR A 650 18.33 23.07 22.17
CA THR A 650 18.65 21.64 22.13
C THR A 650 19.07 21.18 23.52
N LEU A 651 18.30 20.27 24.08
CA LEU A 651 18.63 19.55 25.31
C LEU A 651 19.60 18.42 25.01
N LYS A 652 20.59 18.23 25.89
CA LYS A 652 21.57 17.15 25.78
C LYS A 652 21.47 16.24 26.99
N LEU A 653 21.30 14.95 26.73
CA LEU A 653 21.38 13.91 27.74
C LEU A 653 22.46 12.91 27.32
N LEU A 654 23.16 12.35 28.29
CA LEU A 654 24.21 11.36 28.09
C LEU A 654 23.98 10.20 29.03
N ALA A 655 23.68 9.03 28.49
CA ALA A 655 23.64 7.79 29.23
C ALA A 655 24.92 6.98 29.01
N THR A 656 25.46 6.39 30.08
CA THR A 656 26.64 5.50 30.04
C THR A 656 26.37 4.26 30.89
N ILE A 657 26.65 3.07 30.35
CA ILE A 657 26.63 1.83 31.10
C ILE A 657 28.07 1.43 31.47
N TYR A 658 28.26 0.82 32.64
CA TYR A 658 29.55 0.39 33.16
C TYR A 658 29.48 -1.09 33.58
N PRO A 659 30.61 -1.86 33.47
CA PRO A 659 31.95 -1.41 33.14
C PRO A 659 32.18 -1.23 31.64
N VAL A 660 32.89 -0.16 31.24
CA VAL A 660 33.37 0.07 29.87
C VAL A 660 34.69 -0.66 29.59
N ALA A 661 35.49 -0.84 30.63
CA ALA A 661 36.80 -1.53 30.51
C ALA A 661 36.59 -3.01 30.24
N GLY A 662 37.16 -3.50 29.16
CA GLY A 662 37.07 -4.90 28.71
C GLY A 662 35.84 -5.15 27.80
N ASP A 663 35.08 -4.14 27.46
CA ASP A 663 33.98 -4.21 26.51
C ASP A 663 34.51 -4.32 25.08
N GLU A 664 33.81 -5.15 24.25
CA GLU A 664 34.20 -5.41 22.84
C GLU A 664 33.87 -4.17 21.97
N THR A 665 32.77 -3.46 22.29
CA THR A 665 32.35 -2.27 21.55
C THR A 665 32.11 -1.07 22.47
N PRO A 666 33.14 -0.48 23.12
CA PRO A 666 32.96 0.60 24.10
C PRO A 666 32.24 1.85 23.60
N ALA A 667 32.03 1.95 22.27
CA ALA A 667 31.36 3.08 21.65
C ALA A 667 29.83 3.07 21.90
N ASP A 668 29.21 1.90 22.05
CA ASP A 668 27.78 1.77 22.34
C ASP A 668 27.44 1.59 23.84
N ASP A 669 28.47 1.61 24.69
CA ASP A 669 28.33 1.84 26.13
C ASP A 669 27.87 3.25 26.46
N THR A 670 27.81 4.14 25.47
CA THR A 670 27.45 5.53 25.64
C THR A 670 26.40 5.97 24.62
N ALA A 671 25.31 6.55 25.08
CA ALA A 671 24.25 7.10 24.23
C ALA A 671 24.06 8.60 24.50
N ILE A 672 24.20 9.40 23.45
CA ILE A 672 23.94 10.85 23.47
C ILE A 672 22.60 11.11 22.79
N LEU A 673 21.71 11.79 23.48
CA LEU A 673 20.46 12.30 22.93
C LEU A 673 20.52 13.81 22.79
N LYS A 674 20.21 14.34 21.63
CA LYS A 674 19.99 15.75 21.36
C LYS A 674 18.54 15.98 20.98
N GLN A 675 17.76 16.46 21.91
CA GLN A 675 16.34 16.73 21.68
C GLN A 675 16.09 18.24 21.53
N ARG A 676 15.42 18.61 20.45
CA ARG A 676 15.01 20.01 20.24
C ARG A 676 13.78 20.32 21.08
N VAL A 677 13.78 21.48 21.70
CA VAL A 677 12.65 22.03 22.44
C VAL A 677 11.64 22.58 21.45
N VAL A 678 10.39 22.12 21.54
CA VAL A 678 9.29 22.45 20.63
C VAL A 678 8.13 23.16 21.34
N GLY A 679 7.27 23.81 20.57
CA GLY A 679 6.01 24.42 21.07
C GLY A 679 4.84 23.43 21.03
N SER A 680 3.74 23.84 20.38
CA SER A 680 2.70 22.87 19.96
C SER A 680 3.28 21.89 18.93
N TYR A 681 2.91 20.65 18.99
CA TYR A 681 3.43 19.59 18.14
C TYR A 681 2.32 18.67 17.73
N ASP A 682 2.53 17.97 16.62
CA ASP A 682 1.71 16.85 16.23
C ASP A 682 2.15 15.61 17.05
N PRO A 683 1.26 14.92 17.77
CA PRO A 683 1.62 13.72 18.52
C PRO A 683 2.04 12.54 17.63
N ASN A 684 1.80 12.64 16.33
CA ASN A 684 2.19 11.67 15.32
C ASN A 684 3.49 12.15 14.65
N ASP A 685 4.61 11.92 15.28
CA ASP A 685 5.90 12.48 14.86
C ASP A 685 7.01 11.44 14.71
N LYS A 686 8.08 11.88 14.05
CA LYS A 686 9.31 11.10 13.90
C LYS A 686 10.52 11.93 14.25
N THR A 687 11.42 11.35 15.05
CA THR A 687 12.64 12.04 15.50
C THR A 687 13.88 11.19 15.26
N GLU A 688 15.01 11.87 15.05
CA GLU A 688 16.32 11.25 14.95
C GLU A 688 17.22 11.74 16.13
N ARG A 689 17.91 10.81 16.78
CA ARG A 689 18.64 11.02 18.04
C ARG A 689 19.71 12.13 17.98
N ASN A 690 20.37 12.29 16.83
CA ASN A 690 21.49 13.25 16.69
C ASN A 690 21.02 14.68 16.39
N GLY A 691 19.70 14.93 16.36
CA GLY A 691 19.11 16.22 16.06
C GLY A 691 19.26 16.63 14.59
N GLY A 692 19.26 15.65 13.69
CA GLY A 692 19.31 15.85 12.22
C GLY A 692 20.70 16.21 11.68
N LEU A 693 21.79 15.96 12.44
CA LEU A 693 23.14 16.29 12.00
C LEU A 693 24.15 15.22 12.42
N ILE A 694 24.81 14.60 11.46
CA ILE A 694 25.92 13.65 11.65
C ILE A 694 27.17 14.11 10.89
N THR A 695 28.32 13.46 11.16
CA THR A 695 29.61 13.72 10.48
C THR A 695 29.99 12.55 9.57
N PRO A 696 30.86 12.73 8.58
CA PRO A 696 31.45 11.61 7.83
C PRO A 696 32.15 10.59 8.73
N ALA A 697 32.73 11.04 9.85
CA ALA A 697 33.33 10.15 10.85
C ALA A 697 32.31 9.23 11.53
N PHE A 698 31.06 9.67 11.69
CA PHE A 698 29.95 8.83 12.17
C PHE A 698 29.74 7.65 11.22
N ILE A 699 29.70 7.93 9.92
CA ILE A 699 29.50 6.88 8.89
C ILE A 699 30.70 5.92 8.84
N SER A 700 31.92 6.45 8.81
CA SER A 700 33.15 5.60 8.73
C SER A 700 33.37 4.72 9.94
N LYS A 701 32.85 5.11 11.11
CA LYS A 701 32.85 4.28 12.32
C LYS A 701 31.74 3.23 12.33
N GLY A 702 30.82 3.23 11.34
CA GLY A 702 29.71 2.32 11.29
C GLY A 702 28.63 2.61 12.35
N GLU A 703 28.58 3.85 12.86
CA GLU A 703 27.54 4.26 13.81
C GLU A 703 26.15 4.26 13.15
N ALA A 704 25.09 3.97 13.93
CA ALA A 704 23.72 3.88 13.44
C ALA A 704 22.88 5.11 13.80
N LEU A 705 22.03 5.54 12.89
CA LEU A 705 20.95 6.49 13.17
C LEU A 705 19.90 5.79 14.02
N LEU A 706 19.39 6.48 15.04
CA LEU A 706 18.30 5.99 15.90
C LEU A 706 17.07 6.86 15.64
N TYR A 707 16.04 6.22 15.14
CA TYR A 707 14.73 6.83 14.89
C TYR A 707 13.72 6.43 15.95
N THR A 708 12.91 7.39 16.37
CA THR A 708 11.73 7.18 17.20
C THR A 708 10.52 7.69 16.43
N ILE A 709 9.55 6.82 16.19
CA ILE A 709 8.23 7.16 15.64
C ILE A 709 7.27 7.12 16.83
N ARG A 710 6.46 8.17 17.01
CA ARG A 710 5.40 8.22 18.01
C ARG A 710 4.06 8.39 17.32
N PHE A 711 3.05 7.79 17.88
CA PHE A 711 1.68 7.92 17.40
C PHE A 711 0.71 8.00 18.56
N GLN A 712 -0.38 8.72 18.36
CA GLN A 712 -1.46 8.89 19.33
C GLN A 712 -2.80 8.82 18.62
N ASN A 713 -3.72 8.06 19.16
CA ASN A 713 -5.09 8.07 18.72
C ASN A 713 -5.79 9.35 19.25
N THR A 714 -5.90 10.35 18.38
CA THR A 714 -6.63 11.61 18.62
C THR A 714 -8.03 11.60 18.03
N GLY A 715 -8.52 10.42 17.62
CA GLY A 715 -9.87 10.19 17.13
C GLY A 715 -10.93 10.30 18.23
N THR A 716 -12.09 9.75 17.98
CA THR A 716 -13.26 9.79 18.88
C THR A 716 -13.62 8.42 19.44
N ASP A 717 -12.88 7.38 19.05
CA ASP A 717 -13.12 6.00 19.47
C ASP A 717 -11.79 5.23 19.55
N THR A 718 -11.82 4.02 20.13
CA THR A 718 -10.67 3.13 20.23
C THR A 718 -10.20 2.69 18.84
N ALA A 719 -8.91 2.82 18.54
CA ALA A 719 -8.33 2.21 17.35
C ALA A 719 -8.01 0.73 17.62
N PHE A 720 -8.53 -0.14 16.76
CA PHE A 720 -8.38 -1.60 16.90
C PHE A 720 -7.08 -2.09 16.29
N GLY A 721 -6.65 -1.45 15.21
CA GLY A 721 -5.39 -1.70 14.52
C GLY A 721 -4.63 -0.42 14.27
N VAL A 722 -3.30 -0.49 14.34
CA VAL A 722 -2.43 0.58 13.89
C VAL A 722 -1.40 0.00 12.94
N ALA A 723 -1.21 0.63 11.78
CA ALA A 723 -0.11 0.30 10.91
C ALA A 723 0.82 1.51 10.73
N VAL A 724 2.13 1.27 10.75
CA VAL A 724 3.12 2.30 10.50
C VAL A 724 3.97 1.89 9.31
N ARG A 725 3.84 2.62 8.21
CA ARG A 725 4.64 2.43 7.00
C ARG A 725 5.74 3.47 6.94
N ASP A 726 6.97 3.02 6.97
CA ASP A 726 8.17 3.86 6.94
C ASP A 726 8.97 3.61 5.67
N THR A 727 9.06 4.61 4.82
CA THR A 727 9.81 4.53 3.56
C THR A 727 11.22 5.06 3.77
N LEU A 728 12.16 4.16 3.88
CA LEU A 728 13.56 4.46 4.13
C LEU A 728 14.24 5.10 2.91
N SER A 729 15.14 6.03 3.18
CA SER A 729 16.03 6.56 2.15
C SER A 729 16.92 5.44 1.57
N ASN A 730 17.19 5.50 0.26
CA ASN A 730 18.17 4.62 -0.40
C ASN A 730 19.60 4.79 0.13
N LYS A 731 19.85 5.76 1.02
CA LYS A 731 21.12 6.08 1.67
C LYS A 731 21.37 5.30 2.96
N VAL A 732 20.40 4.53 3.44
CA VAL A 732 20.56 3.65 4.59
C VAL A 732 20.66 2.19 4.15
N ASP A 733 21.29 1.37 4.97
CA ASP A 733 21.47 -0.06 4.74
C ASP A 733 20.44 -0.85 5.55
N VAL A 734 19.39 -1.31 4.88
CA VAL A 734 18.26 -2.05 5.49
C VAL A 734 18.73 -3.34 6.18
N ALA A 735 19.81 -3.97 5.70
CA ALA A 735 20.34 -5.18 6.33
C ALA A 735 20.87 -4.93 7.75
N THR A 736 21.10 -3.66 8.12
CA THR A 736 21.55 -3.25 9.46
C THR A 736 20.43 -2.83 10.40
N LEU A 737 19.17 -3.00 9.97
CA LEU A 737 18.01 -2.64 10.79
C LEU A 737 17.98 -3.44 12.09
N GLU A 738 17.81 -2.73 13.19
CA GLU A 738 17.59 -3.32 14.51
C GLU A 738 16.46 -2.59 15.22
N ILE A 739 15.44 -3.36 15.65
CA ILE A 739 14.35 -2.81 16.47
C ILE A 739 14.83 -2.78 17.92
N ILE A 740 14.80 -1.59 18.50
CA ILE A 740 15.22 -1.34 19.88
C ILE A 740 14.06 -1.54 20.84
N SER A 741 12.93 -0.90 20.55
CA SER A 741 11.74 -0.96 21.41
C SER A 741 10.49 -0.64 20.63
N ALA A 742 9.36 -1.18 21.08
CA ALA A 742 8.02 -0.77 20.66
C ALA A 742 7.10 -0.80 21.88
N SER A 743 6.06 0.03 21.87
CA SER A 743 5.10 0.13 22.99
C SER A 743 4.17 -1.09 23.07
N HIS A 744 3.89 -1.72 21.94
CA HIS A 744 2.93 -2.82 21.80
C HIS A 744 3.53 -3.96 20.98
N LEU A 745 2.87 -5.11 21.02
CA LEU A 745 3.20 -6.25 20.15
C LEU A 745 2.97 -5.88 18.69
N TYR A 746 3.86 -6.28 17.81
CA TYR A 746 3.82 -5.94 16.39
C TYR A 746 4.24 -7.12 15.51
N LYS A 747 3.82 -7.03 14.25
CA LYS A 747 4.43 -7.72 13.11
C LYS A 747 5.21 -6.71 12.30
N LEU A 748 6.43 -7.04 11.88
CA LEU A 748 7.23 -6.20 10.99
C LEU A 748 7.45 -6.93 9.67
N GLU A 749 7.00 -6.31 8.61
CA GLU A 749 7.31 -6.70 7.23
C GLU A 749 8.35 -5.76 6.64
N ILE A 750 9.32 -6.31 5.90
CA ILE A 750 10.38 -5.55 5.24
C ILE A 750 10.31 -5.86 3.76
N GLU A 751 10.02 -4.84 2.95
CA GLU A 751 10.01 -4.95 1.50
C GLU A 751 10.94 -3.88 0.91
N ASP A 752 12.05 -4.30 0.34
CA ASP A 752 13.11 -3.42 -0.18
C ASP A 752 13.55 -2.36 0.84
N SER A 753 13.04 -1.13 0.70
CA SER A 753 13.31 0.00 1.59
C SER A 753 12.07 0.43 2.39
N ILE A 754 11.02 -0.36 2.42
CA ILE A 754 9.79 -0.07 3.14
C ILE A 754 9.70 -0.98 4.36
N LEU A 755 9.47 -0.39 5.52
CA LEU A 755 9.19 -1.07 6.77
C LEU A 755 7.72 -0.89 7.11
N ILE A 756 7.00 -1.98 7.35
CA ILE A 756 5.60 -1.95 7.73
C ILE A 756 5.45 -2.65 9.08
N TRP A 757 5.17 -1.88 10.12
CA TRP A 757 4.76 -2.41 11.43
C TRP A 757 3.24 -2.49 11.47
N GLN A 758 2.72 -3.63 11.84
CA GLN A 758 1.30 -3.88 12.06
C GLN A 758 1.08 -4.21 13.54
N PHE A 759 0.20 -3.49 14.18
CA PHE A 759 -0.22 -3.68 15.56
C PHE A 759 -1.67 -4.16 15.55
N ASP A 760 -1.84 -5.46 15.34
CA ASP A 760 -3.16 -6.08 15.31
C ASP A 760 -3.77 -6.12 16.72
N ASN A 761 -5.04 -5.78 16.85
CA ASN A 761 -5.75 -5.74 18.13
C ASN A 761 -5.05 -4.89 19.21
N ILE A 762 -4.50 -3.76 18.81
CA ILE A 762 -3.79 -2.86 19.72
C ILE A 762 -4.73 -2.26 20.78
N LEU A 763 -6.03 -2.08 20.46
CA LEU A 763 -7.07 -1.51 21.30
C LEU A 763 -6.64 -0.17 21.91
N LEU A 764 -6.10 0.72 21.09
CA LEU A 764 -5.56 2.01 21.50
C LEU A 764 -6.69 2.99 21.75
N PRO A 765 -7.01 3.35 23.02
CA PRO A 765 -8.11 4.26 23.32
C PRO A 765 -7.87 5.64 22.71
N ASP A 766 -8.93 6.39 22.49
CA ASP A 766 -8.78 7.79 22.09
C ASP A 766 -8.26 8.67 23.25
N SER A 767 -7.64 9.80 22.89
CA SER A 767 -6.99 10.69 23.85
C SER A 767 -7.97 11.39 24.81
N THR A 768 -9.27 11.43 24.50
CA THR A 768 -10.29 12.01 25.40
C THR A 768 -10.76 11.00 26.43
N THR A 769 -10.79 9.73 26.09
CA THR A 769 -11.18 8.63 26.98
C THR A 769 -10.04 8.25 27.92
N ASN A 770 -8.81 8.09 27.40
CA ASN A 770 -7.63 7.76 28.21
C ASN A 770 -6.35 8.30 27.56
N GLU A 771 -5.99 9.55 27.88
CA GLU A 771 -4.82 10.22 27.32
C GLU A 771 -3.53 9.39 27.47
N ALA A 772 -3.27 8.86 28.64
CA ALA A 772 -2.04 8.13 28.95
C ALA A 772 -1.90 6.82 28.15
N ALA A 773 -2.99 6.11 27.90
CA ALA A 773 -3.00 4.86 27.16
C ALA A 773 -3.18 5.06 25.63
N SER A 774 -3.50 6.29 25.19
CA SER A 774 -3.75 6.60 23.76
C SER A 774 -2.47 6.66 22.90
N HIS A 775 -1.29 6.46 23.49
CA HIS A 775 0.01 6.60 22.82
C HIS A 775 0.65 5.27 22.47
N GLY A 776 1.36 5.27 21.34
CA GLY A 776 2.28 4.22 20.96
C GLY A 776 3.58 4.77 20.41
N TYR A 777 4.61 3.91 20.35
CA TYR A 777 5.90 4.26 19.76
C TYR A 777 6.62 3.05 19.19
N ILE A 778 7.54 3.34 18.26
CA ILE A 778 8.53 2.43 17.68
C ILE A 778 9.88 3.10 17.75
N VAL A 779 10.91 2.37 18.20
CA VAL A 779 12.31 2.80 18.19
C VAL A 779 13.13 1.78 17.44
N TYR A 780 13.86 2.24 16.44
CA TYR A 780 14.75 1.39 15.66
C TYR A 780 16.03 2.13 15.31
N ARG A 781 17.08 1.36 15.01
CA ARG A 781 18.33 1.91 14.50
C ARG A 781 18.71 1.30 13.17
N ILE A 782 19.39 2.09 12.34
CA ILE A 782 19.81 1.69 11.01
C ILE A 782 21.07 2.46 10.61
N ARG A 783 22.00 1.82 9.90
CA ARG A 783 23.26 2.46 9.50
C ARG A 783 23.11 3.18 8.16
N PRO A 784 23.72 4.38 8.02
CA PRO A 784 23.92 4.95 6.70
C PRO A 784 24.86 4.06 5.87
N LYS A 785 24.63 4.00 4.56
CA LYS A 785 25.56 3.32 3.65
C LYS A 785 26.92 4.02 3.63
N ALA A 786 27.99 3.26 3.52
CA ALA A 786 29.36 3.81 3.45
C ALA A 786 29.60 4.75 2.24
N THR A 787 28.72 4.71 1.26
CA THR A 787 28.73 5.58 0.06
C THR A 787 28.20 6.98 0.30
N VAL A 788 27.56 7.24 1.45
CA VAL A 788 26.97 8.55 1.77
C VAL A 788 28.09 9.51 2.22
N PHE A 789 28.13 10.70 1.65
CA PHE A 789 29.19 11.68 1.85
C PHE A 789 28.69 13.02 2.40
N GLY A 790 29.62 13.89 2.76
CA GLY A 790 29.32 15.20 3.34
C GLY A 790 28.53 16.10 2.40
N GLY A 791 27.49 16.73 2.93
CA GLY A 791 26.53 17.58 2.21
C GLY A 791 25.26 16.87 1.79
N GLU A 792 25.18 15.54 1.91
CA GLU A 792 23.97 14.79 1.62
C GLU A 792 22.98 14.83 2.77
N ILE A 793 21.69 14.72 2.44
CA ILE A 793 20.59 14.60 3.41
C ILE A 793 19.99 13.20 3.30
N ILE A 794 19.81 12.55 4.44
CA ILE A 794 19.07 11.32 4.59
C ILE A 794 17.66 11.73 5.05
N HIS A 795 16.66 11.60 4.18
CA HIS A 795 15.26 11.86 4.48
C HIS A 795 14.60 10.61 5.09
N ASN A 796 13.69 10.81 6.03
CA ASN A 796 12.96 9.72 6.62
C ASN A 796 11.61 10.17 7.19
N THR A 797 10.51 9.73 6.58
CA THR A 797 9.12 10.01 6.96
C THR A 797 8.36 8.71 7.12
N ALA A 798 7.36 8.70 7.99
CA ALA A 798 6.46 7.57 8.16
C ALA A 798 5.01 7.98 7.96
N SER A 799 4.19 7.03 7.54
CA SER A 799 2.72 7.12 7.44
C SER A 799 2.11 6.25 8.52
N ILE A 800 1.25 6.82 9.35
CA ILE A 800 0.59 6.13 10.46
C ILE A 800 -0.88 5.95 10.11
N TYR A 801 -1.35 4.73 10.08
CA TYR A 801 -2.73 4.35 9.77
C TYR A 801 -3.41 3.89 11.07
N PHE A 802 -4.53 4.48 11.41
CA PHE A 802 -5.40 4.05 12.50
C PHE A 802 -6.62 3.38 11.88
N ASP A 803 -6.78 2.08 12.10
CA ASP A 803 -7.81 1.28 11.46
C ASP A 803 -7.85 1.49 9.93
N PHE A 804 -9.03 1.54 9.34
CA PHE A 804 -9.21 1.80 7.92
C PHE A 804 -9.36 3.30 7.61
N ASN A 805 -8.36 4.11 8.05
CA ASN A 805 -8.32 5.54 7.79
C ASN A 805 -7.12 5.95 6.92
N LEU A 806 -7.24 7.12 6.29
CA LEU A 806 -6.11 7.71 5.57
C LEU A 806 -4.94 7.96 6.54
N PRO A 807 -3.69 7.84 6.07
CA PRO A 807 -2.54 7.96 6.95
C PRO A 807 -2.35 9.37 7.49
N VAL A 808 -1.94 9.45 8.73
CA VAL A 808 -1.33 10.64 9.32
C VAL A 808 0.16 10.60 9.00
N LEU A 809 0.65 11.60 8.29
CA LEU A 809 2.07 11.70 7.92
C LEU A 809 2.87 12.31 9.06
N THR A 810 3.99 11.69 9.42
CA THR A 810 4.93 12.32 10.35
C THR A 810 5.69 13.47 9.68
N ASN A 811 6.36 14.30 10.47
CA ASN A 811 7.39 15.19 9.94
C ASN A 811 8.55 14.41 9.30
N ASP A 812 9.31 15.06 8.42
CA ASP A 812 10.57 14.51 7.88
C ASP A 812 11.68 14.61 8.95
N ALA A 813 12.11 13.46 9.47
CA ALA A 813 13.26 13.33 10.36
C ALA A 813 14.57 13.33 9.54
N SER A 814 14.80 14.39 8.78
CA SER A 814 15.95 14.52 7.89
C SER A 814 17.26 14.64 8.66
N THR A 815 18.29 13.96 8.18
CA THR A 815 19.65 13.99 8.76
C THR A 815 20.65 14.48 7.71
N LEU A 816 21.24 15.64 7.97
CA LEU A 816 22.34 16.20 7.15
C LEU A 816 23.66 15.57 7.56
N VAL A 817 24.37 14.98 6.62
CA VAL A 817 25.77 14.63 6.80
C VAL A 817 26.58 15.91 6.67
N LYS A 818 27.10 16.42 7.78
CA LYS A 818 27.91 17.64 7.81
C LYS A 818 29.09 17.42 6.87
N ALA A 819 29.21 18.25 5.84
CA ALA A 819 30.45 18.29 5.10
C ALA A 819 31.58 18.58 6.10
N ASN A 820 32.67 17.83 6.04
CA ASN A 820 33.89 18.30 6.70
C ASN A 820 34.20 19.64 6.06
N LEU A 821 33.86 20.70 6.76
CA LEU A 821 34.40 21.99 6.49
C LEU A 821 35.85 21.91 6.98
N ALA A 822 36.73 21.32 6.20
CA ALA A 822 38.01 21.94 6.05
C ALA A 822 37.69 23.38 5.67
N VAL A 823 38.17 24.34 6.42
CA VAL A 823 38.01 25.76 6.12
C VAL A 823 38.69 25.95 4.78
N LEU A 824 37.93 25.70 3.70
CA LEU A 824 38.36 26.07 2.36
C LEU A 824 38.48 27.61 2.40
N PRO A 825 39.58 28.16 1.97
CA PRO A 825 39.73 29.63 1.89
C PRO A 825 38.51 30.18 1.15
N GLN A 826 37.86 31.20 1.66
CA GLN A 826 36.78 31.90 1.00
C GLN A 826 37.37 32.63 -0.23
N GLY A 827 37.51 31.88 -1.35
CA GLY A 827 38.44 32.41 -2.29
C GLY A 827 37.99 32.52 -3.73
N LEU A 828 36.96 31.85 -4.20
CA LEU A 828 36.54 32.02 -5.58
C LEU A 828 35.71 33.30 -5.72
N LEU A 829 36.27 34.33 -6.33
CA LEU A 829 35.60 35.60 -6.59
C LEU A 829 34.76 35.58 -7.86
N SER A 830 35.23 34.86 -8.88
CA SER A 830 34.47 34.72 -10.13
C SER A 830 34.85 33.43 -10.88
N PHE A 831 33.88 32.84 -11.55
CA PHE A 831 34.09 31.80 -12.55
C PHE A 831 33.15 32.09 -13.73
N TYR A 832 33.74 32.31 -14.91
CA TYR A 832 33.00 32.62 -16.12
C TYR A 832 33.77 32.10 -17.36
N GLY A 833 33.13 32.12 -18.53
CA GLY A 833 33.77 31.66 -19.74
C GLY A 833 33.09 32.14 -21.01
N ASN A 834 33.74 31.93 -22.14
CA ASN A 834 33.18 32.15 -23.45
C ASN A 834 33.44 30.94 -24.36
N ARG A 835 32.50 30.69 -25.25
CA ARG A 835 32.59 29.65 -26.29
C ARG A 835 32.89 30.36 -27.62
N GLN A 836 33.88 29.88 -28.32
CA GLN A 836 34.18 30.19 -29.71
C GLN A 836 34.01 28.90 -30.52
N GLU A 837 33.89 28.95 -31.84
CA GLU A 837 33.49 27.85 -32.73
C GLU A 837 34.06 26.46 -32.36
N GLN A 838 35.33 26.37 -31.95
CA GLN A 838 36.03 25.11 -31.68
C GLN A 838 36.71 25.10 -30.31
N LYS A 839 36.45 26.06 -29.42
CA LYS A 839 37.06 26.13 -28.09
C LYS A 839 36.16 26.79 -27.06
N VAL A 840 36.29 26.35 -25.83
CA VAL A 840 35.69 27.00 -24.65
C VAL A 840 36.81 27.54 -23.77
N ASN A 841 36.83 28.86 -23.57
CA ASN A 841 37.75 29.49 -22.65
C ASN A 841 37.04 29.68 -21.30
N LEU A 842 37.62 29.17 -20.23
CA LEU A 842 37.15 29.32 -18.89
C LEU A 842 38.11 30.19 -18.09
N PHE A 843 37.59 31.12 -17.32
CA PHE A 843 38.36 32.08 -16.52
C PHE A 843 37.83 32.03 -15.09
N TRP A 844 38.76 32.07 -14.12
CA TRP A 844 38.38 32.23 -12.71
C TRP A 844 39.40 33.10 -11.96
N LYS A 845 38.84 33.76 -10.94
CA LYS A 845 39.62 34.62 -10.04
C LYS A 845 39.41 34.14 -8.60
N VAL A 846 40.49 34.09 -7.86
CA VAL A 846 40.47 33.75 -6.42
C VAL A 846 40.95 34.97 -5.61
N ALA A 847 40.39 35.10 -4.40
CA ALA A 847 40.79 36.13 -3.45
C ALA A 847 42.02 35.74 -2.66
N ASP A 848 42.14 34.44 -2.37
CA ASP A 848 43.24 33.87 -1.61
C ASP A 848 43.45 32.40 -2.06
N ILE A 849 44.65 31.93 -2.03
CA ILE A 849 45.00 30.56 -2.40
C ILE A 849 45.47 29.73 -1.18
N ASN A 850 45.52 30.31 0.04
CA ASN A 850 45.95 29.62 1.23
C ASN A 850 45.15 28.34 1.47
N GLY A 851 45.85 27.20 1.51
CA GLY A 851 45.23 25.88 1.66
C GLY A 851 44.73 25.23 0.37
N LEU A 852 44.72 25.94 -0.78
CA LEU A 852 44.37 25.36 -2.07
C LEU A 852 45.59 24.67 -2.70
N LYS A 853 45.39 23.45 -3.24
CA LYS A 853 46.39 22.69 -3.97
C LYS A 853 46.26 22.85 -5.48
N LYS A 854 45.02 22.70 -5.98
CA LYS A 854 44.74 22.77 -7.41
C LYS A 854 43.28 23.01 -7.70
N PHE A 855 43.00 23.39 -8.93
CA PHE A 855 41.66 23.48 -9.52
C PHE A 855 41.51 22.34 -10.53
N ASN A 856 40.50 21.45 -10.37
CA ASN A 856 40.12 20.55 -11.44
C ASN A 856 39.00 21.21 -12.25
N ILE A 857 39.13 21.17 -13.57
CA ILE A 857 38.09 21.64 -14.49
C ILE A 857 37.32 20.40 -14.92
N GLU A 858 36.05 20.40 -14.62
CA GLU A 858 35.15 19.28 -14.91
C GLU A 858 34.12 19.69 -15.93
N ARG A 859 33.88 18.82 -16.92
CA ARG A 859 32.92 18.97 -18.01
C ARG A 859 31.86 17.91 -17.96
N SER A 860 30.64 18.27 -18.34
CA SER A 860 29.50 17.40 -18.55
C SER A 860 28.73 17.73 -19.81
N ILE A 861 28.08 16.72 -20.42
CA ILE A 861 27.17 16.90 -21.57
C ILE A 861 25.69 16.79 -21.15
N ASP A 862 25.41 16.31 -19.94
CA ASP A 862 24.08 16.09 -19.39
C ASP A 862 23.77 16.95 -18.14
N GLY A 863 24.79 17.66 -17.62
CA GLY A 863 24.69 18.47 -16.41
C GLY A 863 24.67 17.68 -15.10
N ILE A 864 24.75 16.35 -15.17
CA ILE A 864 24.70 15.42 -14.03
C ILE A 864 26.04 14.70 -13.85
N ASN A 865 26.54 14.07 -14.91
CA ASN A 865 27.78 13.30 -14.91
C ASN A 865 28.94 14.17 -15.39
N TYR A 866 29.85 14.51 -14.47
CA TYR A 866 31.01 15.36 -14.74
C TYR A 866 32.28 14.54 -14.83
N THR A 867 33.09 14.81 -15.86
CA THR A 867 34.43 14.22 -16.04
C THR A 867 35.48 15.32 -16.01
N GLN A 868 36.60 15.06 -15.33
CA GLN A 868 37.71 15.99 -15.30
C GLN A 868 38.32 16.13 -16.72
N THR A 869 38.33 17.37 -17.27
CA THR A 869 38.87 17.67 -18.56
C THR A 869 40.21 18.43 -18.50
N GLY A 870 40.54 18.97 -17.31
CA GLY A 870 41.81 19.66 -17.08
C GLY A 870 42.07 19.93 -15.60
N SER A 871 43.24 20.47 -15.30
CA SER A 871 43.61 20.96 -13.98
C SER A 871 44.60 22.11 -14.05
N ALA A 872 44.58 22.96 -13.01
CA ALA A 872 45.55 24.02 -12.80
C ALA A 872 46.03 23.97 -11.33
N PHE A 873 47.34 24.10 -11.08
CA PHE A 873 47.85 24.19 -9.71
C PHE A 873 47.59 25.60 -9.13
N ALA A 874 47.34 25.66 -7.83
CA ALA A 874 47.28 26.91 -7.12
C ALA A 874 48.69 27.42 -6.85
N GLU A 875 49.01 28.64 -7.36
CA GLU A 875 50.33 29.27 -7.25
C GLU A 875 50.24 30.55 -6.39
N SER A 876 51.06 30.70 -5.38
CA SER A 876 50.98 31.78 -4.39
C SER A 876 51.00 33.20 -4.90
N SER A 877 51.51 33.42 -6.11
CA SER A 877 51.53 34.73 -6.79
C SER A 877 50.45 34.93 -7.83
N ARG A 878 49.54 33.93 -8.02
CA ARG A 878 48.61 33.95 -9.14
C ARG A 878 47.18 33.96 -8.67
N MET A 879 46.44 35.03 -8.94
CA MET A 879 45.00 35.17 -8.56
C MET A 879 44.04 35.00 -9.71
N ASN A 880 44.53 35.01 -10.95
CA ASN A 880 43.73 34.86 -12.15
C ASN A 880 44.17 33.64 -12.95
N TYR A 881 43.25 32.80 -13.30
CA TYR A 881 43.50 31.55 -14.00
C TYR A 881 42.64 31.47 -15.27
N MET A 882 43.16 30.72 -16.24
CA MET A 882 42.46 30.45 -17.48
C MET A 882 42.70 28.99 -17.89
N PHE A 883 41.69 28.36 -18.45
CA PHE A 883 41.77 27.06 -19.10
C PHE A 883 41.02 27.10 -20.42
N THR A 884 41.60 26.53 -21.49
CA THR A 884 40.97 26.42 -22.80
C THR A 884 40.69 24.95 -23.09
N ASP A 885 39.43 24.57 -23.22
CA ASP A 885 39.01 23.25 -23.69
C ASP A 885 38.89 23.23 -25.22
N LEU A 886 39.75 22.46 -25.87
CA LEU A 886 39.76 22.21 -27.32
C LEU A 886 39.13 20.84 -27.68
N SER A 887 38.78 20.04 -26.69
CA SER A 887 38.42 18.61 -26.84
C SER A 887 36.91 18.35 -26.72
N PHE A 888 36.08 19.38 -26.76
CA PHE A 888 34.66 19.15 -26.59
C PHE A 888 34.00 18.58 -27.85
N THR A 889 33.07 17.65 -27.68
CA THR A 889 32.27 17.09 -28.74
C THR A 889 31.19 18.06 -29.20
N ALA A 890 30.63 17.87 -30.40
CA ALA A 890 29.60 18.72 -31.00
C ALA A 890 28.23 18.71 -30.30
N SER A 891 28.21 18.56 -28.98
CA SER A 891 26.97 18.56 -28.17
C SER A 891 26.29 19.93 -28.24
N LEU A 892 24.94 19.92 -28.22
CA LEU A 892 24.10 21.12 -28.25
C LEU A 892 24.31 21.99 -27.00
N VAL A 893 24.58 21.38 -25.85
CA VAL A 893 24.89 22.06 -24.56
C VAL A 893 26.06 21.37 -23.91
N ILE A 894 26.95 22.13 -23.30
CA ILE A 894 28.11 21.63 -22.53
C ILE A 894 28.17 22.40 -21.22
N PHE A 895 28.34 21.69 -20.13
CA PHE A 895 28.42 22.22 -18.77
C PHE A 895 29.84 22.15 -18.26
N TYR A 896 30.30 23.19 -17.52
CA TYR A 896 31.58 23.19 -16.81
C TYR A 896 31.41 23.64 -15.39
N ARG A 897 32.23 23.05 -14.48
CA ARG A 897 32.42 23.52 -13.12
C ARG A 897 33.88 23.37 -12.71
N LEU A 898 34.28 24.10 -11.69
CA LEU A 898 35.59 23.95 -11.06
C LEU A 898 35.41 23.12 -9.76
N ALA A 899 36.30 22.17 -9.53
CA ALA A 899 36.51 21.61 -8.19
C ALA A 899 37.79 22.25 -7.62
N LEU A 900 37.64 23.04 -6.58
CA LEU A 900 38.75 23.65 -5.83
C LEU A 900 39.25 22.63 -4.81
N ILE A 901 40.45 22.10 -5.03
CA ILE A 901 41.00 21.01 -4.21
C ILE A 901 41.96 21.62 -3.17
N ALA A 902 41.74 21.33 -1.89
CA ALA A 902 42.59 21.74 -0.79
C ALA A 902 43.82 20.81 -0.62
N GLY A 903 44.77 21.21 0.19
CA GLY A 903 45.99 20.42 0.48
C GLY A 903 45.73 19.08 1.17
N ASP A 904 44.65 19.00 1.93
CA ASP A 904 44.15 17.77 2.59
C ASP A 904 43.30 16.86 1.68
N GLY A 905 43.10 17.23 0.41
CA GLY A 905 42.30 16.48 -0.56
C GLY A 905 40.82 16.81 -0.54
N SER A 906 40.33 17.62 0.40
CA SER A 906 38.93 18.12 0.35
C SER A 906 38.72 19.04 -0.83
N TYR A 907 37.43 19.15 -1.29
CA TYR A 907 37.13 20.00 -2.46
C TYR A 907 35.79 20.73 -2.32
N LYS A 908 35.67 21.82 -3.08
CA LYS A 908 34.43 22.59 -3.23
C LYS A 908 34.19 22.87 -4.70
N TYR A 909 32.94 22.85 -5.12
CA TYR A 909 32.57 23.20 -6.49
C TYR A 909 32.24 24.69 -6.65
N SER A 910 32.57 25.22 -7.81
CA SER A 910 32.08 26.53 -8.30
C SER A 910 30.61 26.42 -8.72
N ASN A 911 30.03 27.55 -9.14
CA ASN A 911 28.85 27.55 -9.99
C ASN A 911 29.10 26.77 -11.29
N VAL A 912 28.03 26.28 -11.93
CA VAL A 912 28.08 25.59 -13.22
C VAL A 912 27.91 26.62 -14.34
N LEU A 913 28.73 26.54 -15.38
CA LEU A 913 28.58 27.31 -16.63
C LEU A 913 28.05 26.38 -17.73
N ALA A 914 27.00 26.81 -18.43
CA ALA A 914 26.42 26.09 -19.57
C ALA A 914 26.65 26.85 -20.87
N PHE A 915 27.23 26.20 -21.90
CA PHE A 915 27.54 26.76 -23.21
C PHE A 915 26.73 26.02 -24.28
N HIS A 916 25.97 26.79 -25.06
CA HIS A 916 25.18 26.27 -26.17
C HIS A 916 25.96 26.40 -27.50
N LYS A 917 25.66 25.54 -28.48
CA LYS A 917 26.27 25.61 -29.83
C LYS A 917 25.76 26.87 -30.57
N GLU A 918 26.65 27.64 -31.14
CA GLU A 918 26.27 28.78 -32.01
C GLU A 918 25.58 28.23 -33.26
N GLY A 919 24.42 28.74 -33.61
CA GLY A 919 23.77 28.45 -34.90
C GLY A 919 22.27 28.64 -34.97
N ASP A 920 21.52 28.44 -33.92
CA ASP A 920 20.05 28.31 -34.09
C ASP A 920 19.16 29.22 -33.21
N ASN A 921 19.66 30.06 -32.32
CA ASN A 921 18.77 30.91 -31.54
C ASN A 921 19.38 32.25 -31.13
N ALA A 922 19.53 33.18 -32.07
CA ALA A 922 19.74 34.58 -31.72
C ALA A 922 18.54 35.11 -30.93
N GLY A 923 18.75 35.45 -29.64
CA GLY A 923 17.71 35.93 -28.72
C GLY A 923 16.99 34.87 -27.91
N ALA A 924 17.43 33.62 -27.86
CA ALA A 924 16.85 32.60 -26.95
C ALA A 924 17.17 32.92 -25.49
N LEU A 925 16.13 32.86 -24.64
CA LEU A 925 16.21 32.99 -23.20
C LEU A 925 15.98 31.57 -22.59
N VAL A 926 17.00 31.06 -21.93
CA VAL A 926 16.97 29.69 -21.38
C VAL A 926 17.31 29.71 -19.90
N ILE A 927 16.61 28.85 -19.11
CA ILE A 927 16.91 28.60 -17.71
C ILE A 927 17.36 27.15 -17.58
N SER A 928 18.49 26.91 -16.93
CA SER A 928 19.03 25.58 -16.76
C SER A 928 19.72 25.44 -15.39
N PRO A 929 19.46 24.33 -14.66
CA PRO A 929 18.40 23.35 -14.88
C PRO A 929 16.98 23.92 -14.65
N ASN A 930 15.98 23.30 -15.28
CA ASN A 930 14.56 23.55 -15.06
C ASN A 930 13.88 22.18 -14.92
N PRO A 931 13.26 21.81 -13.80
CA PRO A 931 12.92 22.66 -12.64
C PRO A 931 14.12 23.32 -11.95
N VAL A 932 13.85 24.51 -11.40
CA VAL A 932 14.90 25.38 -10.84
C VAL A 932 15.47 24.79 -9.55
N MET A 933 16.80 24.77 -9.46
CA MET A 933 17.58 24.42 -8.28
C MET A 933 18.36 25.65 -7.79
N LYS A 934 18.96 25.58 -6.57
CA LYS A 934 19.79 26.66 -5.99
C LYS A 934 20.91 27.19 -6.93
N GLN A 935 21.25 26.44 -7.97
CA GLN A 935 22.35 26.69 -8.89
C GLN A 935 21.88 26.98 -10.32
N SER A 936 20.59 27.19 -10.55
CA SER A 936 20.05 27.46 -11.89
C SER A 936 20.56 28.79 -12.40
N SER A 937 20.94 28.80 -13.67
CA SER A 937 21.41 29.99 -14.40
C SER A 937 20.46 30.35 -15.53
N ILE A 938 20.45 31.64 -15.84
CA ILE A 938 19.75 32.23 -16.98
C ILE A 938 20.78 32.46 -18.08
N SER A 939 20.55 31.94 -19.28
CA SER A 939 21.36 32.25 -20.44
C SER A 939 20.56 33.01 -21.50
N PHE A 940 21.15 34.06 -22.04
CA PHE A 940 20.56 34.88 -23.10
C PHE A 940 21.63 35.31 -24.13
N ASN A 941 21.35 35.04 -25.39
CA ASN A 941 22.24 35.44 -26.49
C ASN A 941 21.87 36.83 -27.01
N ALA A 942 22.58 37.87 -26.58
CA ALA A 942 22.29 39.24 -26.92
C ALA A 942 22.90 39.64 -28.29
N LEU A 943 22.09 40.28 -29.15
CA LEU A 943 22.51 40.75 -30.47
C LEU A 943 23.36 42.00 -30.39
N LYS A 944 23.23 42.83 -29.34
CA LYS A 944 23.95 44.06 -29.10
C LYS A 944 24.31 44.21 -27.64
N THR A 945 25.38 44.90 -27.35
CA THR A 945 25.73 45.33 -26.01
C THR A 945 24.79 46.44 -25.54
N GLY A 946 24.28 46.39 -24.31
CA GLY A 946 23.34 47.36 -23.77
C GLY A 946 22.71 46.93 -22.43
N LYS A 947 21.84 47.80 -21.91
CA LYS A 947 21.09 47.50 -20.68
C LYS A 947 19.83 46.69 -20.99
N ALA A 948 19.49 45.80 -20.10
CA ALA A 948 18.26 45.02 -20.13
C ALA A 948 17.62 44.91 -18.73
N GLU A 949 16.33 44.60 -18.68
CA GLU A 949 15.59 44.29 -17.47
C GLU A 949 15.15 42.85 -17.48
N LEU A 950 15.48 42.14 -16.41
CA LEU A 950 14.94 40.82 -16.11
C LEU A 950 13.71 40.94 -15.20
N GLN A 951 12.61 40.28 -15.56
CA GLN A 951 11.37 40.25 -14.77
C GLN A 951 11.01 38.81 -14.47
N VAL A 952 10.64 38.52 -13.22
CA VAL A 952 10.01 37.26 -12.82
C VAL A 952 8.51 37.51 -12.64
N LEU A 953 7.70 36.63 -13.25
CA LEU A 953 6.25 36.79 -13.22
C LEU A 953 5.60 35.52 -12.70
N THR A 954 4.43 35.67 -12.05
CA THR A 954 3.54 34.54 -11.71
C THR A 954 2.92 33.91 -12.97
N ALA A 955 2.27 32.75 -12.82
CA ALA A 955 1.48 32.15 -13.89
C ALA A 955 0.33 33.07 -14.38
N SER A 956 -0.17 33.97 -13.51
CA SER A 956 -1.19 34.96 -13.84
C SER A 956 -0.62 36.25 -14.53
N GLY A 957 0.71 36.31 -14.74
CA GLY A 957 1.38 37.45 -15.42
C GLY A 957 1.75 38.61 -14.49
N ASN A 958 1.55 38.53 -13.18
CA ASN A 958 1.94 39.56 -12.22
C ASN A 958 3.45 39.54 -12.02
N ILE A 959 4.09 40.70 -12.05
CA ILE A 959 5.54 40.84 -11.88
C ILE A 959 5.87 40.72 -10.38
N ILE A 960 6.69 39.74 -10.04
CA ILE A 960 7.19 39.50 -8.67
C ILE A 960 8.50 40.27 -8.48
N SER A 961 9.31 40.38 -9.51
CA SER A 961 10.65 40.96 -9.43
C SER A 961 11.09 41.62 -10.72
N ARG A 962 11.92 42.68 -10.56
CA ARG A 962 12.61 43.36 -11.67
C ARG A 962 14.08 43.53 -11.31
N GLN A 963 14.97 43.26 -12.25
CA GLN A 963 16.41 43.48 -12.08
C GLN A 963 17.00 44.06 -13.38
N ALA A 964 17.74 45.16 -13.23
CA ALA A 964 18.55 45.69 -14.33
C ALA A 964 19.83 44.87 -14.49
N ILE A 965 20.19 44.53 -15.73
CA ILE A 965 21.39 43.77 -16.08
C ILE A 965 22.07 44.45 -17.27
N ASP A 966 23.39 44.30 -17.35
CA ASP A 966 24.17 44.72 -18.51
C ASP A 966 24.44 43.52 -19.41
N LEU A 967 24.09 43.64 -20.68
CA LEU A 967 24.33 42.64 -21.71
C LEU A 967 25.53 42.98 -22.54
N THR A 968 26.36 42.01 -22.83
CA THR A 968 27.38 42.07 -23.88
C THR A 968 26.91 41.32 -25.13
N ARG A 969 27.31 41.74 -26.32
CA ARG A 969 26.97 41.02 -27.57
C ARG A 969 27.47 39.58 -27.47
N GLY A 970 26.59 38.59 -27.73
CA GLY A 970 26.85 37.17 -27.61
C GLY A 970 26.14 36.57 -26.37
N LEU A 971 26.56 35.40 -25.96
CA LEU A 971 25.94 34.65 -24.87
C LEU A 971 26.28 35.24 -23.50
N ASN A 972 25.26 35.69 -22.80
CA ASN A 972 25.32 36.17 -21.43
C ASN A 972 24.73 35.13 -20.50
N VAL A 973 25.36 34.82 -19.36
CA VAL A 973 24.89 33.86 -18.35
C VAL A 973 24.83 34.56 -16.99
N PHE A 974 23.67 34.53 -16.39
CA PHE A 974 23.38 35.14 -15.10
C PHE A 974 22.87 34.10 -14.10
N PRO A 975 23.18 34.20 -12.80
CA PRO A 975 22.52 33.36 -11.80
C PRO A 975 21.03 33.73 -11.73
N LEU A 976 20.17 32.75 -11.60
CA LEU A 976 18.76 33.00 -11.27
C LEU A 976 18.70 33.53 -9.82
N ILE A 977 18.08 34.69 -9.62
CA ILE A 977 18.28 35.58 -8.49
C ILE A 977 17.99 34.96 -7.14
N LYS A 978 18.88 35.17 -6.17
CA LYS A 978 18.88 34.58 -4.81
C LYS A 978 17.89 35.19 -3.79
N ASN A 979 17.16 36.27 -4.11
CA ASN A 979 16.50 37.09 -3.09
C ASN A 979 15.00 36.88 -2.94
N TYR A 980 14.41 35.88 -3.56
CA TYR A 980 12.97 35.62 -3.45
C TYR A 980 12.71 34.17 -2.99
N VAL A 981 11.89 34.05 -1.97
CA VAL A 981 11.27 32.78 -1.58
C VAL A 981 10.06 32.60 -2.49
N LEU A 982 10.24 31.91 -3.60
CA LEU A 982 9.15 31.51 -4.49
C LEU A 982 8.56 30.19 -3.95
N VAL A 983 7.26 30.14 -3.81
CA VAL A 983 6.55 28.90 -3.46
C VAL A 983 6.57 27.92 -4.64
N PRO A 984 6.44 26.59 -4.43
CA PRO A 984 6.33 25.63 -5.53
C PRO A 984 5.27 26.03 -6.55
N GLY A 985 5.63 26.00 -7.83
CA GLY A 985 4.75 26.44 -8.90
C GLY A 985 5.44 26.77 -10.21
N ILE A 986 4.64 27.17 -11.21
CA ILE A 986 5.12 27.61 -12.53
C ILE A 986 5.25 29.15 -12.54
N TYR A 987 6.39 29.61 -13.01
CA TYR A 987 6.73 31.03 -13.14
C TYR A 987 7.24 31.32 -14.54
N PHE A 988 7.27 32.61 -14.90
CA PHE A 988 7.83 33.07 -16.17
C PHE A 988 8.99 34.04 -15.90
N LEU A 989 10.06 33.87 -16.66
CA LEU A 989 11.16 34.83 -16.75
C LEU A 989 11.05 35.60 -18.05
N ARG A 990 11.10 36.88 -17.96
CA ARG A 990 11.09 37.81 -19.13
C ARG A 990 12.34 38.67 -19.13
N ILE A 991 12.99 38.79 -20.28
CA ILE A 991 14.04 39.76 -20.52
C ILE A 991 13.53 40.83 -21.47
N ILE A 992 13.83 42.10 -21.17
CA ILE A 992 13.47 43.26 -21.97
C ILE A 992 14.77 44.04 -22.26
N SER A 993 15.12 44.17 -23.54
CA SER A 993 16.31 44.94 -23.98
C SER A 993 15.94 45.72 -25.22
N GLY A 994 15.64 47.02 -25.10
CA GLY A 994 15.08 47.84 -26.14
C GLY A 994 13.76 47.31 -26.67
N GLU A 995 13.62 47.02 -27.94
CA GLU A 995 12.42 46.42 -28.53
C GLU A 995 12.34 44.89 -28.37
N VAL A 996 13.42 44.24 -27.94
CA VAL A 996 13.47 42.79 -27.76
C VAL A 996 12.81 42.39 -26.44
N ARG A 997 11.73 41.59 -26.52
CA ARG A 997 11.10 40.95 -25.37
C ARG A 997 11.11 39.42 -25.56
N LYS A 998 11.71 38.72 -24.65
CA LYS A 998 11.70 37.24 -24.63
C LYS A 998 11.21 36.76 -23.29
N THR A 999 10.41 35.69 -23.33
CA THR A 999 9.85 35.06 -22.11
C THR A 999 10.05 33.57 -22.19
N THR A 1000 10.42 32.94 -21.08
CA THR A 1000 10.51 31.50 -20.91
C THR A 1000 9.85 31.10 -19.58
N SER A 1001 9.33 29.87 -19.47
CA SER A 1001 8.75 29.36 -18.25
C SER A 1001 9.76 28.55 -17.43
N PHE A 1002 9.59 28.53 -16.11
CA PHE A 1002 10.35 27.67 -15.23
C PHE A 1002 9.48 27.16 -14.05
N VAL A 1003 9.91 26.06 -13.48
CA VAL A 1003 9.20 25.38 -12.38
C VAL A 1003 10.04 25.45 -11.12
N ILE A 1004 9.42 25.87 -10.02
CA ILE A 1004 9.93 25.69 -8.65
C ILE A 1004 9.27 24.45 -8.07
N LYS A 1005 10.05 23.51 -7.55
CA LYS A 1005 9.56 22.30 -6.85
C LYS A 1005 9.50 22.52 -5.37
#